data_66b50aef9626bd0755578ccdca4c1a4e
#
_entry.id   66b50aef9626bd0755578ccdca4c1a4e
#
_cell.length_a   1.000
_cell.length_b   1.000
_cell.length_c   1.000
_cell.angle_alpha   90.00
_cell.angle_beta   90.00
_cell.angle_gamma   90.00
#
_symmetry.space_group_name_H-M   'P 1'
#
loop_
_entity.id
_entity.type
_entity.pdbx_description
1 polymer ?
#
loop_
_entity_poly.entity_id
_entity_poly.type
_entity_poly.pdbx_seq_one_letter_code
_entity_poly.pdbx_strand_id
1 'polypeptide(L)'
;MIIFLGAAVFSGLRNTPYTMAASADAYLNSHNYADLTYIATLGFSDEDIAKVRKLKGVKKVIPCYQFDALFAHKDGKSGVTVYSQEKYEKSMLDRPELLKGRYPKKENECIIDVNLGKYNYKLGHTIELSNDNGTKTYKIVGIVNDPRYISNVDRGTNTLGDGTNSGFVEVLNEGARELGLNKKVAELRNNDHLYTSLLVDVEGTEKYNMFTSDYDNLIETVNTRVKSALSEEMSDQYDQLTGDMQSQLDDAKKQYEEGYQEYKRNLDSFNSQISQGKIKLAEARIQFYEQKKIYLKKAAQVSNATQQAYNETKKIDQEIKALHDSIKDTLGNIKDKDSAQDAFSKILNDLNENLNNFNNKLQGVGQLLEGRIQLEKAQSQLDEAEAELNIQQSKLEVTENNAKVQLNAAKEQLDAAKAQIDEAQTQLNQIPKGVLYSLTKNENVGIASYDSYKDALASIADVFPLIFFLVAALVSLTTMTRMIEEQRGYCGTLRALGYSKQDVIMQYIVYAFLATFFACILGILAGNQIFPRIICFLFRYLMYGMNQSTVLVQKWSISLVTVLISVGVTLLATLSVCLQELVSTPSVLMRPKAPKAGKRILMERIPLIWKRLNFNQKVTMRNLFRYKKRFWMSVIGIAGCTALIMLGFGIKNSVSDIIPSQYEEVYKYDALIKLNSNVEDTKKIENKIKRIEGVHNLTGAYRQNITVLGNSEDYYSTMIVYDNADEIKSFINFNDYKTKKKVILNDDGVVISQKLAEKLGVKKGETMTFSYDNTKYTVKVSHIVQQYVNHQIYMSKTFYENLTGMRSSASILYVDMNTKKSNIKTLKSYLDHNDIGSMERLTASLDEFQQRMSSLNIIVAILSGCAALLCFIVLYNLTNINIGERKGEIATIKVLGFRRKEYCDYIFRENIILSLIGASLGMIFGYFLHRFVVLTVEMDNMLFIRTMPPYIYLTAFGMTIGFTIIINLAMRHILDQVNMVESLKSIE
;
A
#
# COMPACT_ATOMS: atom_id res chain seq x y z
N MET A 1 -12.30 44.25 -1.42
CA MET A 1 -11.74 43.22 -2.33
C MET A 1 -11.00 42.10 -1.60
N ILE A 2 -10.04 42.37 -0.70
CA ILE A 2 -9.33 41.32 0.07
C ILE A 2 -10.26 40.53 0.98
N ILE A 3 -11.16 41.25 1.72
CA ILE A 3 -12.19 40.61 2.57
C ILE A 3 -13.19 39.81 1.72
N PHE A 4 -13.58 40.34 0.59
CA PHE A 4 -14.43 39.62 -0.39
C PHE A 4 -13.76 38.31 -0.81
N LEU A 5 -12.49 38.37 -1.23
CA LEU A 5 -11.73 37.18 -1.63
C LEU A 5 -11.54 36.20 -0.46
N GLY A 6 -11.16 36.73 0.73
CA GLY A 6 -11.00 35.87 1.93
C GLY A 6 -12.29 35.18 2.34
N ALA A 7 -13.41 35.90 2.34
CA ALA A 7 -14.74 35.35 2.63
C ALA A 7 -15.19 34.34 1.57
N ALA A 8 -14.93 34.63 0.27
CA ALA A 8 -15.25 33.74 -0.83
C ALA A 8 -14.48 32.43 -0.76
N VAL A 9 -13.16 32.50 -0.54
CA VAL A 9 -12.30 31.31 -0.41
C VAL A 9 -12.66 30.51 0.83
N PHE A 10 -12.82 31.16 1.99
CA PHE A 10 -13.17 30.47 3.23
C PHE A 10 -14.51 29.76 3.16
N SER A 11 -15.57 30.51 2.82
CA SER A 11 -16.92 29.94 2.78
C SER A 11 -17.07 28.92 1.66
N GLY A 12 -16.53 29.23 0.47
CA GLY A 12 -16.60 28.34 -0.69
C GLY A 12 -15.86 27.04 -0.52
N LEU A 13 -14.60 27.07 -0.05
CA LEU A 13 -13.83 25.85 0.19
C LEU A 13 -14.42 25.00 1.30
N ARG A 14 -14.86 25.61 2.42
CA ARG A 14 -15.49 24.86 3.53
C ARG A 14 -16.85 24.26 3.20
N ASN A 15 -17.62 24.85 2.28
CA ASN A 15 -18.88 24.28 1.80
C ASN A 15 -18.67 23.21 0.71
N THR A 16 -17.51 23.16 0.07
CA THR A 16 -17.23 22.21 -1.01
C THR A 16 -17.30 20.74 -0.56
N PRO A 17 -16.71 20.29 0.57
CA PRO A 17 -16.84 18.90 1.04
C PRO A 17 -18.31 18.48 1.22
N TYR A 18 -19.16 19.33 1.76
CA TYR A 18 -20.60 19.06 1.92
C TYR A 18 -21.32 18.97 0.58
N THR A 19 -20.94 19.79 -0.38
CA THR A 19 -21.48 19.76 -1.75
C THR A 19 -21.02 18.49 -2.48
N MET A 20 -19.76 18.07 -2.28
CA MET A 20 -19.24 16.80 -2.81
C MET A 20 -20.03 15.62 -2.23
N ALA A 21 -20.13 15.54 -0.90
CA ALA A 21 -20.90 14.51 -0.22
C ALA A 21 -22.35 14.42 -0.69
N ALA A 22 -23.06 15.57 -0.77
CA ALA A 22 -24.44 15.61 -1.23
C ALA A 22 -24.62 15.25 -2.71
N SER A 23 -23.65 15.60 -3.55
CA SER A 23 -23.69 15.27 -4.97
C SER A 23 -23.46 13.79 -5.23
N ALA A 24 -22.51 13.18 -4.50
CA ALA A 24 -22.24 11.74 -4.58
C ALA A 24 -23.40 10.92 -4.00
N ASP A 25 -23.91 11.32 -2.84
CA ASP A 25 -25.08 10.72 -2.21
C ASP A 25 -26.31 10.74 -3.11
N ALA A 26 -26.61 11.88 -3.74
CA ALA A 26 -27.71 12.01 -4.69
C ALA A 26 -27.53 11.10 -5.91
N TYR A 27 -26.30 10.94 -6.41
CA TYR A 27 -25.99 10.02 -7.50
C TYR A 27 -26.22 8.57 -7.07
N LEU A 28 -25.61 8.12 -5.97
CA LEU A 28 -25.72 6.76 -5.46
C LEU A 28 -27.17 6.39 -5.14
N ASN A 29 -27.91 7.27 -4.45
CA ASN A 29 -29.34 7.07 -4.16
C ASN A 29 -30.21 7.01 -5.41
N SER A 30 -29.90 7.80 -6.45
CA SER A 30 -30.66 7.75 -7.72
C SER A 30 -30.49 6.44 -8.47
N HIS A 31 -29.43 5.67 -8.17
CA HIS A 31 -29.13 4.37 -8.74
C HIS A 31 -29.41 3.21 -7.75
N ASN A 32 -30.04 3.51 -6.59
CA ASN A 32 -30.35 2.55 -5.54
C ASN A 32 -29.10 1.76 -5.11
N TYR A 33 -27.99 2.43 -4.81
CA TYR A 33 -26.78 1.79 -4.35
C TYR A 33 -27.05 0.93 -3.12
N ALA A 34 -26.58 -0.34 -3.11
CA ALA A 34 -26.78 -1.26 -2.00
C ALA A 34 -25.96 -0.80 -0.79
N ASP A 35 -26.60 -0.67 0.37
CA ASP A 35 -25.95 -0.22 1.61
C ASP A 35 -24.92 -1.24 2.12
N LEU A 36 -25.22 -2.54 1.94
CA LEU A 36 -24.37 -3.66 2.34
C LEU A 36 -24.36 -4.72 1.24
N THR A 37 -23.18 -5.28 0.98
CA THR A 37 -23.04 -6.45 0.11
C THR A 37 -22.36 -7.56 0.91
N TYR A 38 -22.98 -8.74 0.96
CA TYR A 38 -22.40 -9.93 1.57
C TYR A 38 -21.95 -10.90 0.50
N ILE A 39 -20.77 -11.50 0.71
CA ILE A 39 -20.22 -12.56 -0.16
C ILE A 39 -19.91 -13.76 0.74
N ALA A 40 -20.45 -14.93 0.39
CA ALA A 40 -20.20 -16.17 1.12
C ALA A 40 -19.46 -17.18 0.26
N THR A 41 -18.41 -17.76 0.81
CA THR A 41 -17.60 -18.79 0.12
C THR A 41 -18.35 -20.09 -0.10
N LEU A 42 -19.31 -20.44 0.78
CA LEU A 42 -20.19 -21.59 0.67
C LEU A 42 -21.54 -21.27 -0.02
N GLY A 43 -21.72 -20.01 -0.46
CA GLY A 43 -22.96 -19.53 -1.05
C GLY A 43 -24.08 -19.34 -0.03
N PHE A 44 -25.17 -18.69 -0.46
CA PHE A 44 -26.39 -18.45 0.31
C PHE A 44 -27.53 -19.31 -0.22
N SER A 45 -28.21 -20.04 0.65
CA SER A 45 -29.42 -20.73 0.36
C SER A 45 -30.67 -19.84 0.46
N ASP A 46 -31.80 -20.29 0.00
CA ASP A 46 -33.08 -19.58 0.17
C ASP A 46 -33.44 -19.39 1.66
N GLU A 47 -33.02 -20.32 2.53
CA GLU A 47 -33.19 -20.19 3.99
C GLU A 47 -32.35 -19.06 4.58
N ASP A 48 -31.10 -18.97 4.18
CA ASP A 48 -30.18 -17.87 4.58
C ASP A 48 -30.76 -16.51 4.16
N ILE A 49 -31.26 -16.43 2.91
CA ILE A 49 -31.90 -15.21 2.38
C ILE A 49 -33.16 -14.86 3.17
N ALA A 50 -33.99 -15.85 3.49
CA ALA A 50 -35.22 -15.66 4.26
C ALA A 50 -34.95 -15.22 5.70
N LYS A 51 -33.84 -15.68 6.33
CA LYS A 51 -33.37 -15.23 7.65
C LYS A 51 -32.97 -13.76 7.60
N VAL A 52 -32.12 -13.37 6.64
CA VAL A 52 -31.66 -11.96 6.51
C VAL A 52 -32.84 -11.02 6.26
N ARG A 53 -33.82 -11.40 5.44
CA ARG A 53 -35.04 -10.60 5.17
C ARG A 53 -35.87 -10.31 6.42
N LYS A 54 -35.79 -11.16 7.46
CA LYS A 54 -36.55 -11.00 8.71
C LYS A 54 -35.82 -10.16 9.77
N LEU A 55 -34.55 -9.82 9.54
CA LEU A 55 -33.77 -9.07 10.53
C LEU A 55 -34.26 -7.63 10.61
N LYS A 56 -34.35 -7.12 11.85
CA LYS A 56 -34.74 -5.72 12.09
C LYS A 56 -33.71 -4.75 11.49
N GLY A 57 -34.19 -3.83 10.66
CA GLY A 57 -33.39 -2.83 9.97
C GLY A 57 -33.04 -3.23 8.53
N VAL A 58 -33.41 -4.42 8.09
CA VAL A 58 -33.26 -4.83 6.68
C VAL A 58 -34.55 -4.49 5.94
N LYS A 59 -34.45 -3.68 4.89
CA LYS A 59 -35.58 -3.25 4.06
C LYS A 59 -35.75 -4.12 2.83
N LYS A 60 -34.66 -4.51 2.18
CA LYS A 60 -34.68 -5.34 0.97
C LYS A 60 -33.43 -6.21 0.87
N VAL A 61 -33.57 -7.43 0.36
CA VAL A 61 -32.46 -8.35 0.10
C VAL A 61 -32.61 -8.91 -1.31
N ILE A 62 -31.58 -8.77 -2.13
CA ILE A 62 -31.51 -9.32 -3.49
C ILE A 62 -30.37 -10.32 -3.58
N PRO A 63 -30.66 -11.60 -3.85
CA PRO A 63 -29.62 -12.60 -4.11
C PRO A 63 -29.07 -12.44 -5.53
N CYS A 64 -27.76 -12.55 -5.67
CA CYS A 64 -27.06 -12.42 -6.94
C CYS A 64 -25.77 -13.25 -6.95
N TYR A 65 -25.11 -13.30 -8.10
CA TYR A 65 -23.77 -13.84 -8.25
C TYR A 65 -22.78 -12.70 -8.41
N GLN A 66 -21.67 -12.80 -7.69
CA GLN A 66 -20.50 -11.96 -7.87
C GLN A 66 -19.26 -12.84 -7.89
N PHE A 67 -18.47 -12.75 -8.95
CA PHE A 67 -17.25 -13.54 -9.13
C PHE A 67 -16.31 -12.88 -10.13
N ASP A 68 -15.06 -13.28 -10.08
CA ASP A 68 -14.04 -12.82 -11.02
C ASP A 68 -13.96 -13.75 -12.21
N ALA A 69 -13.67 -13.21 -13.39
CA ALA A 69 -13.48 -13.95 -14.63
C ALA A 69 -12.40 -13.30 -15.51
N LEU A 70 -11.83 -14.09 -16.41
CA LEU A 70 -10.91 -13.63 -17.45
C LEU A 70 -11.65 -13.44 -18.76
N PHE A 71 -11.30 -12.40 -19.51
CA PHE A 71 -11.72 -12.19 -20.89
C PHE A 71 -10.51 -12.05 -21.80
N ALA A 72 -10.63 -12.57 -23.05
CA ALA A 72 -9.55 -12.53 -24.03
C ALA A 72 -9.54 -11.20 -24.80
N HIS A 73 -8.38 -10.68 -25.10
CA HIS A 73 -8.19 -9.51 -25.96
C HIS A 73 -6.88 -9.63 -26.74
N LYS A 74 -6.59 -8.65 -27.63
CA LYS A 74 -5.47 -8.67 -28.57
C LYS A 74 -4.09 -8.91 -27.91
N ASP A 75 -3.91 -8.43 -26.67
CA ASP A 75 -2.63 -8.46 -25.95
C ASP A 75 -2.58 -9.55 -24.86
N GLY A 76 -3.57 -10.44 -24.78
CA GLY A 76 -3.66 -11.53 -23.82
C GLY A 76 -5.03 -11.63 -23.13
N LYS A 77 -5.06 -12.07 -21.88
CA LYS A 77 -6.26 -12.11 -21.03
C LYS A 77 -6.15 -11.06 -19.92
N SER A 78 -7.29 -10.50 -19.51
CA SER A 78 -7.39 -9.56 -18.38
C SER A 78 -8.58 -9.93 -17.50
N GLY A 79 -8.52 -9.54 -16.21
CA GLY A 79 -9.56 -9.78 -15.24
C GLY A 79 -10.74 -8.80 -15.36
N VAL A 80 -11.94 -9.30 -15.16
CA VAL A 80 -13.19 -8.54 -14.95
C VAL A 80 -13.97 -9.13 -13.79
N THR A 81 -14.71 -8.29 -13.06
CA THR A 81 -15.69 -8.76 -12.09
C THR A 81 -17.05 -8.91 -12.77
N VAL A 82 -17.67 -10.06 -12.56
CA VAL A 82 -19.00 -10.37 -13.10
C VAL A 82 -20.04 -10.20 -12.01
N TYR A 83 -21.07 -9.45 -12.29
CA TYR A 83 -22.24 -9.26 -11.45
C TYR A 83 -23.48 -9.83 -12.13
N SER A 84 -24.45 -10.26 -11.35
CA SER A 84 -25.72 -10.70 -11.90
C SER A 84 -26.90 -10.03 -11.22
N GLN A 85 -28.03 -10.04 -11.91
CA GLN A 85 -29.31 -9.56 -11.41
C GLN A 85 -30.42 -10.50 -11.86
N GLU A 86 -31.45 -10.65 -11.05
CA GLU A 86 -32.63 -11.41 -11.44
C GLU A 86 -33.36 -10.71 -12.60
N LYS A 87 -33.56 -9.39 -12.49
CA LYS A 87 -34.23 -8.57 -13.49
C LYS A 87 -33.70 -7.14 -13.48
N TYR A 88 -33.66 -6.50 -14.63
CA TYR A 88 -33.30 -5.08 -14.78
C TYR A 88 -34.53 -4.18 -14.73
N GLU A 89 -34.87 -3.72 -13.53
CA GLU A 89 -36.02 -2.84 -13.23
C GLU A 89 -35.56 -1.53 -12.55
N LYS A 90 -36.44 -0.52 -12.51
CA LYS A 90 -36.13 0.75 -11.82
C LYS A 90 -35.88 0.60 -10.32
N SER A 91 -36.46 -0.42 -9.71
CA SER A 91 -36.37 -0.72 -8.27
C SER A 91 -35.20 -1.63 -7.91
N MET A 92 -34.36 -2.08 -8.85
CA MET A 92 -33.20 -2.92 -8.58
C MET A 92 -32.16 -2.15 -7.77
N LEU A 93 -31.39 -2.85 -6.93
CA LEU A 93 -30.23 -2.30 -6.26
C LEU A 93 -29.05 -2.25 -7.22
N ASP A 94 -28.11 -1.34 -7.00
CA ASP A 94 -26.92 -1.09 -7.84
C ASP A 94 -27.30 -0.93 -9.33
N ARG A 95 -28.31 -0.14 -9.61
CA ARG A 95 -28.82 0.02 -10.98
C ARG A 95 -27.82 0.70 -11.90
N PRO A 96 -27.27 0.02 -12.92
CA PRO A 96 -26.33 0.65 -13.86
C PRO A 96 -27.02 1.70 -14.74
N GLU A 97 -26.29 2.75 -15.09
CA GLU A 97 -26.70 3.79 -16.03
C GLU A 97 -26.45 3.33 -17.48
N LEU A 98 -27.52 3.15 -18.25
CA LEU A 98 -27.41 2.70 -19.63
C LEU A 98 -26.94 3.85 -20.53
N LEU A 99 -25.72 3.75 -21.07
CA LEU A 99 -25.14 4.72 -22.01
C LEU A 99 -25.53 4.42 -23.46
N LYS A 100 -25.52 3.13 -23.84
CA LYS A 100 -25.86 2.68 -25.20
C LYS A 100 -26.50 1.30 -25.16
N GLY A 101 -27.42 1.04 -26.08
CA GLY A 101 -28.05 -0.28 -26.21
C GLY A 101 -29.25 -0.50 -25.30
N ARG A 102 -29.35 -1.66 -24.68
CA ARG A 102 -30.43 -2.06 -23.78
C ARG A 102 -29.93 -3.00 -22.67
N TYR A 103 -30.74 -3.22 -21.65
CA TYR A 103 -30.49 -4.24 -20.65
C TYR A 103 -30.67 -5.67 -21.18
N PRO A 104 -30.01 -6.69 -20.60
CA PRO A 104 -30.15 -8.09 -20.93
C PRO A 104 -31.58 -8.60 -20.71
N LYS A 105 -32.03 -9.49 -21.59
CA LYS A 105 -33.34 -10.15 -21.51
C LYS A 105 -33.21 -11.69 -21.58
N LYS A 106 -32.03 -12.18 -21.96
CA LYS A 106 -31.73 -13.60 -22.12
C LYS A 106 -30.46 -13.95 -21.35
N GLU A 107 -30.34 -15.19 -20.92
CA GLU A 107 -29.20 -15.70 -20.15
C GLU A 107 -27.82 -15.56 -20.83
N ASN A 108 -27.79 -15.53 -22.17
CA ASN A 108 -26.58 -15.36 -22.97
C ASN A 108 -26.34 -13.92 -23.41
N GLU A 109 -27.03 -12.94 -22.82
CA GLU A 109 -26.82 -11.51 -23.05
C GLU A 109 -26.12 -10.85 -21.85
N CYS A 110 -25.27 -9.87 -22.13
CA CYS A 110 -24.60 -9.10 -21.11
C CYS A 110 -24.59 -7.60 -21.42
N ILE A 111 -24.42 -6.80 -20.39
CA ILE A 111 -23.99 -5.41 -20.48
C ILE A 111 -22.57 -5.31 -19.93
N ILE A 112 -21.80 -4.35 -20.48
CA ILE A 112 -20.39 -4.21 -20.14
C ILE A 112 -20.06 -2.81 -19.69
N ASP A 113 -19.03 -2.70 -18.85
CA ASP A 113 -18.41 -1.42 -18.48
C ASP A 113 -17.94 -0.65 -19.73
N VAL A 114 -18.18 0.64 -19.74
CA VAL A 114 -17.68 1.57 -20.78
C VAL A 114 -16.15 1.46 -20.95
N ASN A 115 -15.41 1.14 -19.90
CA ASN A 115 -13.96 0.94 -19.92
C ASN A 115 -13.50 -0.24 -20.81
N LEU A 116 -14.33 -1.26 -20.99
CA LEU A 116 -13.99 -2.37 -21.87
C LEU A 116 -13.94 -1.98 -23.36
N GLY A 117 -14.43 -0.77 -23.68
CA GLY A 117 -14.28 -0.17 -25.00
C GLY A 117 -12.82 0.03 -25.45
N LYS A 118 -11.87 0.18 -24.50
CA LYS A 118 -10.42 0.26 -24.78
C LYS A 118 -9.86 -1.04 -25.39
N TYR A 119 -10.51 -2.18 -25.11
CA TYR A 119 -10.19 -3.48 -25.70
C TYR A 119 -10.98 -3.79 -26.98
N ASN A 120 -11.63 -2.77 -27.56
CA ASN A 120 -12.43 -2.86 -28.79
C ASN A 120 -13.73 -3.68 -28.67
N TYR A 121 -14.26 -3.88 -27.47
CA TYR A 121 -15.59 -4.46 -27.28
C TYR A 121 -16.67 -3.40 -27.56
N LYS A 122 -17.67 -3.78 -28.37
CA LYS A 122 -18.75 -2.89 -28.83
C LYS A 122 -20.08 -3.61 -28.80
N LEU A 123 -21.18 -2.86 -28.89
CA LEU A 123 -22.53 -3.43 -29.02
C LEU A 123 -22.60 -4.45 -30.18
N GLY A 124 -23.22 -5.59 -29.88
CA GLY A 124 -23.39 -6.69 -30.82
C GLY A 124 -22.23 -7.67 -30.90
N HIS A 125 -21.05 -7.33 -30.35
CA HIS A 125 -19.93 -8.27 -30.22
C HIS A 125 -20.24 -9.33 -29.16
N THR A 126 -19.49 -10.42 -29.17
CA THR A 126 -19.49 -11.43 -28.10
C THR A 126 -18.28 -11.24 -27.21
N ILE A 127 -18.43 -11.53 -25.93
CA ILE A 127 -17.36 -11.63 -24.94
C ILE A 127 -17.35 -13.02 -24.35
N GLU A 128 -16.20 -13.66 -24.33
CA GLU A 128 -15.98 -14.95 -23.69
C GLU A 128 -15.38 -14.72 -22.31
N LEU A 129 -16.03 -15.25 -21.27
CA LEU A 129 -15.60 -15.19 -19.89
C LEU A 129 -15.20 -16.57 -19.41
N SER A 130 -14.06 -16.67 -18.72
CA SER A 130 -13.53 -17.93 -18.19
C SER A 130 -13.04 -17.78 -16.76
N ASN A 131 -13.25 -18.80 -15.94
CA ASN A 131 -12.69 -18.98 -14.60
C ASN A 131 -12.52 -20.48 -14.30
N ASP A 132 -12.21 -20.85 -13.06
CA ASP A 132 -12.02 -22.25 -12.64
C ASP A 132 -13.26 -23.13 -12.81
N ASN A 133 -14.47 -22.55 -12.85
CA ASN A 133 -15.72 -23.27 -13.06
C ASN A 133 -16.03 -23.58 -14.53
N GLY A 134 -15.38 -22.89 -15.48
CA GLY A 134 -15.58 -23.11 -16.92
C GLY A 134 -15.46 -21.87 -17.79
N THR A 135 -16.02 -21.93 -18.98
CA THR A 135 -16.01 -20.86 -19.98
C THR A 135 -17.40 -20.66 -20.57
N LYS A 136 -17.85 -19.39 -20.66
CA LYS A 136 -19.15 -19.04 -21.25
C LYS A 136 -19.08 -17.80 -22.11
N THR A 137 -19.82 -17.79 -23.20
CA THR A 137 -19.85 -16.67 -24.17
C THR A 137 -21.15 -15.90 -24.06
N TYR A 138 -21.07 -14.58 -23.99
CA TYR A 138 -22.20 -13.67 -23.89
C TYR A 138 -22.20 -12.67 -25.06
N LYS A 139 -23.40 -12.29 -25.50
CA LYS A 139 -23.60 -11.22 -26.48
C LYS A 139 -23.75 -9.87 -25.77
N ILE A 140 -22.95 -8.89 -26.15
CA ILE A 140 -23.02 -7.54 -25.62
C ILE A 140 -24.22 -6.81 -26.18
N VAL A 141 -25.19 -6.48 -25.33
CA VAL A 141 -26.43 -5.78 -25.70
C VAL A 141 -26.51 -4.37 -25.15
N GLY A 142 -25.63 -3.98 -24.20
CA GLY A 142 -25.54 -2.64 -23.65
C GLY A 142 -24.16 -2.29 -23.16
N ILE A 143 -23.90 -0.99 -23.09
CA ILE A 143 -22.70 -0.37 -22.50
C ILE A 143 -23.19 0.56 -21.40
N VAL A 144 -22.63 0.44 -20.20
CA VAL A 144 -23.13 1.08 -18.99
C VAL A 144 -22.02 1.72 -18.15
N ASN A 145 -22.41 2.67 -17.31
CA ASN A 145 -21.71 2.99 -16.06
C ASN A 145 -22.42 2.30 -14.90
N ASP A 146 -21.71 2.07 -13.80
CA ASP A 146 -22.26 1.40 -12.63
C ASP A 146 -21.95 2.21 -11.36
N PRO A 147 -22.91 2.40 -10.42
CA PRO A 147 -22.67 3.15 -9.19
C PRO A 147 -21.59 2.54 -8.29
N ARG A 148 -21.30 1.26 -8.40
CA ARG A 148 -20.18 0.59 -7.71
C ARG A 148 -18.82 1.06 -8.22
N TYR A 149 -18.75 1.67 -9.40
CA TYR A 149 -17.52 2.08 -10.09
C TYR A 149 -17.54 3.57 -10.44
N ILE A 150 -17.65 4.43 -9.42
CA ILE A 150 -17.66 5.89 -9.62
C ILE A 150 -16.32 6.45 -10.11
N SER A 151 -15.19 5.74 -9.88
CA SER A 151 -13.87 6.15 -10.34
C SER A 151 -13.63 5.72 -11.79
N ASN A 152 -13.08 6.65 -12.61
CA ASN A 152 -12.65 6.36 -13.98
C ASN A 152 -11.41 5.47 -14.07
N VAL A 153 -10.59 5.60 -13.04
CA VAL A 153 -9.20 5.15 -13.05
C VAL A 153 -9.08 3.83 -12.32
N ASP A 154 -9.84 3.68 -11.24
CA ASP A 154 -9.72 2.58 -10.31
C ASP A 154 -10.97 1.71 -10.38
N ARG A 155 -10.79 0.48 -10.84
CA ARG A 155 -11.81 -0.57 -10.89
C ARG A 155 -11.59 -1.63 -9.80
N GLY A 156 -10.65 -1.39 -8.88
CA GLY A 156 -10.26 -2.33 -7.84
C GLY A 156 -9.31 -3.42 -8.34
N THR A 157 -9.21 -4.47 -7.55
CA THR A 157 -8.35 -5.64 -7.83
C THR A 157 -9.20 -6.80 -8.32
N ASN A 158 -8.58 -7.73 -9.03
CA ASN A 158 -9.16 -8.98 -9.49
C ASN A 158 -8.33 -10.14 -8.94
N THR A 159 -8.95 -11.26 -8.64
CA THR A 159 -8.24 -12.45 -8.15
C THR A 159 -7.54 -13.22 -9.26
N LEU A 160 -7.87 -12.92 -10.52
CA LEU A 160 -7.36 -13.58 -11.72
C LEU A 160 -6.54 -12.63 -12.59
N GLY A 161 -5.78 -13.17 -13.53
CA GLY A 161 -5.03 -12.41 -14.52
C GLY A 161 -3.82 -11.69 -13.94
N ASP A 162 -3.72 -10.38 -14.19
CA ASP A 162 -2.62 -9.53 -13.69
C ASP A 162 -2.94 -8.83 -12.35
N GLY A 163 -3.98 -9.28 -11.66
CA GLY A 163 -4.41 -8.73 -10.37
C GLY A 163 -5.16 -7.40 -10.48
N THR A 164 -5.25 -6.80 -11.66
CA THR A 164 -6.00 -5.57 -11.90
C THR A 164 -7.40 -5.90 -12.43
N ASN A 165 -8.41 -5.16 -11.98
CA ASN A 165 -9.74 -5.25 -12.53
C ASN A 165 -9.88 -4.29 -13.72
N SER A 166 -10.08 -4.83 -14.92
CA SER A 166 -10.22 -4.05 -16.15
C SER A 166 -11.60 -3.37 -16.28
N GLY A 167 -12.58 -3.83 -15.52
CA GLY A 167 -13.95 -3.37 -15.56
C GLY A 167 -14.91 -4.45 -15.08
N PHE A 168 -16.16 -4.35 -15.44
CA PHE A 168 -17.17 -5.31 -15.04
C PHE A 168 -18.04 -5.76 -16.22
N VAL A 169 -18.69 -6.89 -16.02
CA VAL A 169 -19.72 -7.45 -16.91
C VAL A 169 -20.94 -7.78 -16.06
N GLU A 170 -22.13 -7.40 -16.51
CA GLU A 170 -23.37 -7.78 -15.84
C GLU A 170 -24.24 -8.66 -16.72
N VAL A 171 -24.82 -9.69 -16.11
CA VAL A 171 -25.65 -10.71 -16.74
C VAL A 171 -26.90 -10.99 -15.91
N LEU A 172 -27.82 -11.80 -16.42
CA LEU A 172 -28.91 -12.32 -15.61
C LEU A 172 -28.42 -13.46 -14.69
N ASN A 173 -29.08 -13.67 -13.54
CA ASN A 173 -28.73 -14.74 -12.60
C ASN A 173 -28.63 -16.13 -13.27
N GLU A 174 -29.57 -16.46 -14.16
CA GLU A 174 -29.54 -17.70 -14.96
C GLU A 174 -28.28 -17.81 -15.84
N GLY A 175 -27.82 -16.65 -16.38
CA GLY A 175 -26.60 -16.60 -17.17
C GLY A 175 -25.34 -16.74 -16.32
N ALA A 176 -25.32 -16.23 -15.10
CA ALA A 176 -24.16 -16.22 -14.20
C ALA A 176 -23.92 -17.58 -13.50
N ARG A 177 -24.96 -18.37 -13.28
CA ARG A 177 -24.97 -19.56 -12.41
C ARG A 177 -23.81 -20.52 -12.69
N GLU A 178 -23.55 -20.83 -13.95
CA GLU A 178 -22.57 -21.82 -14.37
C GLU A 178 -21.13 -21.43 -13.99
N LEU A 179 -20.79 -20.15 -14.10
CA LEU A 179 -19.46 -19.64 -13.76
C LEU A 179 -19.37 -19.15 -12.30
N GLY A 180 -20.45 -18.69 -11.72
CA GLY A 180 -20.49 -18.09 -10.39
C GLY A 180 -20.53 -19.10 -9.25
N LEU A 181 -21.05 -20.30 -9.48
CA LEU A 181 -21.23 -21.31 -8.44
C LEU A 181 -20.05 -22.29 -8.42
N ASN A 182 -19.42 -22.45 -7.26
CA ASN A 182 -18.45 -23.51 -7.05
C ASN A 182 -19.17 -24.88 -7.10
N LYS A 183 -18.94 -25.66 -8.14
CA LYS A 183 -19.62 -26.94 -8.40
C LYS A 183 -19.47 -27.90 -7.23
N LYS A 184 -18.31 -27.96 -6.61
CA LYS A 184 -18.03 -28.84 -5.49
C LYS A 184 -18.81 -28.46 -4.23
N VAL A 185 -18.98 -27.18 -3.98
CA VAL A 185 -19.83 -26.67 -2.89
C VAL A 185 -21.29 -27.00 -3.17
N ALA A 186 -21.76 -26.83 -4.40
CA ALA A 186 -23.13 -27.18 -4.81
C ALA A 186 -23.43 -28.68 -4.66
N GLU A 187 -22.50 -29.54 -5.09
CA GLU A 187 -22.58 -30.99 -4.94
C GLU A 187 -22.64 -31.41 -3.46
N LEU A 188 -21.73 -30.88 -2.63
CA LEU A 188 -21.67 -31.19 -1.20
C LEU A 188 -22.91 -30.72 -0.44
N ARG A 189 -23.43 -29.53 -0.77
CA ARG A 189 -24.68 -29.00 -0.18
C ARG A 189 -25.94 -29.60 -0.79
N ASN A 190 -25.80 -30.44 -1.81
CA ASN A 190 -26.91 -30.97 -2.59
C ASN A 190 -27.95 -29.90 -2.98
N ASN A 191 -27.42 -28.72 -3.35
CA ASN A 191 -28.22 -27.54 -3.65
C ASN A 191 -27.61 -26.76 -4.82
N ASP A 192 -28.26 -26.79 -5.96
CA ASP A 192 -27.87 -26.08 -7.16
C ASP A 192 -28.34 -24.61 -7.19
N HIS A 193 -29.11 -24.15 -6.19
CA HIS A 193 -29.67 -22.80 -6.09
C HIS A 193 -28.97 -21.97 -5.01
N LEU A 194 -27.63 -22.04 -4.96
CA LEU A 194 -26.85 -21.21 -4.06
C LEU A 194 -26.44 -19.93 -4.78
N TYR A 195 -26.59 -18.79 -4.10
CA TYR A 195 -26.11 -17.50 -4.57
C TYR A 195 -24.79 -17.14 -3.89
N THR A 196 -23.87 -16.48 -4.59
CA THR A 196 -22.57 -16.11 -4.00
C THR A 196 -22.59 -14.77 -3.28
N SER A 197 -23.60 -13.93 -3.56
CA SER A 197 -23.68 -12.58 -2.99
C SER A 197 -25.11 -12.18 -2.65
N LEU A 198 -25.26 -11.35 -1.61
CA LEU A 198 -26.51 -10.70 -1.21
C LEU A 198 -26.34 -9.19 -1.21
N LEU A 199 -27.17 -8.48 -1.95
CA LEU A 199 -27.30 -7.02 -1.87
C LEU A 199 -28.38 -6.68 -0.85
N VAL A 200 -28.07 -5.78 0.09
CA VAL A 200 -28.97 -5.42 1.18
C VAL A 200 -29.19 -3.90 1.21
N ASP A 201 -30.46 -3.50 1.23
CA ASP A 201 -30.92 -2.13 1.46
C ASP A 201 -31.37 -2.03 2.93
N VAL A 202 -30.83 -1.07 3.65
CA VAL A 202 -31.05 -0.88 5.10
C VAL A 202 -32.17 0.13 5.33
N GLU A 203 -33.05 -0.15 6.26
CA GLU A 203 -34.19 0.72 6.60
C GLU A 203 -33.70 2.01 7.32
N GLY A 204 -34.10 3.16 6.80
CA GLY A 204 -33.83 4.47 7.41
C GLY A 204 -32.58 5.17 6.93
N THR A 205 -31.81 4.56 6.01
CA THR A 205 -30.61 5.19 5.40
C THR A 205 -30.94 6.45 4.61
N GLU A 206 -32.13 6.50 4.01
CA GLU A 206 -32.64 7.68 3.28
C GLU A 206 -32.71 8.98 4.08
N LYS A 207 -32.61 8.92 5.42
CA LYS A 207 -32.61 10.08 6.32
C LYS A 207 -31.23 10.70 6.50
N TYR A 208 -30.20 9.97 6.16
CA TYR A 208 -28.81 10.35 6.37
C TYR A 208 -28.08 10.45 5.03
N ASN A 209 -27.11 11.35 4.97
CA ASN A 209 -26.19 11.35 3.84
C ASN A 209 -25.18 10.22 4.03
N MET A 210 -24.91 9.47 2.98
CA MET A 210 -24.01 8.30 3.00
C MET A 210 -22.61 8.61 3.54
N PHE A 211 -22.14 9.86 3.43
CA PHE A 211 -20.81 10.31 3.89
C PHE A 211 -20.84 10.91 5.31
N THR A 212 -21.72 10.43 6.18
CA THR A 212 -21.84 10.91 7.57
C THR A 212 -21.70 9.75 8.54
N SER A 213 -21.19 10.04 9.75
CA SER A 213 -21.06 9.07 10.85
C SER A 213 -22.40 8.46 11.29
N ASP A 214 -23.51 9.20 11.16
CA ASP A 214 -24.82 8.66 11.53
C ASP A 214 -25.25 7.55 10.57
N TYR A 215 -24.94 7.67 9.27
CA TYR A 215 -25.13 6.61 8.29
C TYR A 215 -24.25 5.40 8.64
N ASP A 216 -22.95 5.61 8.87
CA ASP A 216 -22.02 4.54 9.18
C ASP A 216 -22.42 3.76 10.45
N ASN A 217 -22.88 4.45 11.50
CA ASN A 217 -23.37 3.82 12.74
C ASN A 217 -24.62 2.96 12.49
N LEU A 218 -25.53 3.43 11.63
CA LEU A 218 -26.72 2.66 11.27
C LEU A 218 -26.35 1.39 10.51
N ILE A 219 -25.47 1.53 9.52
CA ILE A 219 -24.97 0.42 8.70
C ILE A 219 -24.26 -0.61 9.59
N GLU A 220 -23.35 -0.18 10.48
CA GLU A 220 -22.61 -1.10 11.35
C GLU A 220 -23.53 -1.85 12.33
N THR A 221 -24.59 -1.18 12.80
CA THR A 221 -25.60 -1.82 13.66
C THR A 221 -26.33 -2.96 12.94
N VAL A 222 -26.69 -2.78 11.67
CA VAL A 222 -27.37 -3.80 10.87
C VAL A 222 -26.36 -4.88 10.41
N ASN A 223 -25.16 -4.46 10.01
CA ASN A 223 -24.07 -5.34 9.62
C ASN A 223 -23.72 -6.35 10.73
N THR A 224 -23.58 -5.89 11.96
CA THR A 224 -23.32 -6.75 13.12
C THR A 224 -24.43 -7.80 13.30
N ARG A 225 -25.71 -7.42 13.13
CA ARG A 225 -26.83 -8.37 13.23
C ARG A 225 -26.81 -9.44 12.14
N VAL A 226 -26.56 -9.04 10.89
CA VAL A 226 -26.49 -9.97 9.77
C VAL A 226 -25.29 -10.90 9.91
N LYS A 227 -24.12 -10.36 10.29
CA LYS A 227 -22.93 -11.18 10.58
C LYS A 227 -23.19 -12.19 11.68
N SER A 228 -23.78 -11.78 12.81
CA SER A 228 -24.10 -12.70 13.90
C SER A 228 -25.09 -13.79 13.48
N ALA A 229 -26.02 -13.49 12.58
CA ALA A 229 -27.01 -14.44 12.11
C ALA A 229 -26.48 -15.47 11.08
N LEU A 230 -25.42 -15.12 10.35
CA LEU A 230 -24.91 -15.93 9.24
C LEU A 230 -23.53 -16.54 9.47
N SER A 231 -22.63 -15.89 10.24
CA SER A 231 -21.24 -16.35 10.39
C SER A 231 -21.13 -17.65 11.16
N GLU A 232 -21.92 -17.81 12.24
CA GLU A 232 -21.97 -19.05 13.02
C GLU A 232 -22.49 -20.20 12.15
N GLU A 233 -23.57 -19.94 11.41
CA GLU A 233 -24.16 -20.93 10.52
C GLU A 233 -23.24 -21.34 9.37
N MET A 234 -22.49 -20.41 8.78
CA MET A 234 -21.50 -20.69 7.73
C MET A 234 -20.35 -21.56 8.25
N SER A 235 -19.92 -21.35 9.50
CA SER A 235 -18.92 -22.19 10.16
C SER A 235 -19.48 -23.59 10.41
N ASP A 236 -20.68 -23.68 10.99
CA ASP A 236 -21.34 -24.97 11.25
C ASP A 236 -21.59 -25.75 9.96
N GLN A 237 -22.00 -25.09 8.89
CA GLN A 237 -22.16 -25.70 7.58
C GLN A 237 -20.84 -26.25 7.03
N TYR A 238 -19.75 -25.52 7.16
CA TYR A 238 -18.42 -26.00 6.77
C TYR A 238 -18.03 -27.24 7.56
N ASP A 239 -18.21 -27.20 8.89
CA ASP A 239 -17.87 -28.31 9.78
C ASP A 239 -18.75 -29.56 9.50
N GLN A 240 -20.03 -29.38 9.16
CA GLN A 240 -20.90 -30.47 8.72
C GLN A 240 -20.48 -31.05 7.37
N LEU A 241 -20.11 -30.20 6.40
CA LEU A 241 -19.70 -30.63 5.07
C LEU A 241 -18.35 -31.35 5.07
N THR A 242 -17.47 -30.97 5.97
CA THR A 242 -16.08 -31.47 5.99
C THR A 242 -15.82 -32.44 7.13
N GLY A 243 -16.68 -32.51 8.14
CA GLY A 243 -16.46 -33.27 9.37
C GLY A 243 -16.23 -34.77 9.14
N ASP A 244 -17.05 -35.40 8.30
CA ASP A 244 -16.88 -36.80 7.96
C ASP A 244 -15.61 -37.05 7.14
N MET A 245 -15.28 -36.17 6.20
CA MET A 245 -14.05 -36.23 5.40
C MET A 245 -12.80 -36.02 6.26
N GLN A 246 -12.85 -35.04 7.17
CA GLN A 246 -11.76 -34.77 8.10
C GLN A 246 -11.58 -35.97 9.06
N SER A 247 -12.64 -36.54 9.60
CA SER A 247 -12.55 -37.70 10.47
C SER A 247 -11.94 -38.91 9.76
N GLN A 248 -12.40 -39.21 8.54
CA GLN A 248 -11.82 -40.28 7.71
C GLN A 248 -10.36 -40.04 7.38
N LEU A 249 -10.00 -38.81 7.09
CA LEU A 249 -8.62 -38.39 6.80
C LEU A 249 -7.70 -38.55 8.03
N ASP A 250 -8.18 -38.18 9.22
CA ASP A 250 -7.44 -38.30 10.47
C ASP A 250 -7.27 -39.77 10.87
N ASP A 251 -8.30 -40.59 10.67
CA ASP A 251 -8.22 -42.05 10.86
C ASP A 251 -7.23 -42.69 9.87
N ALA A 252 -7.28 -42.30 8.60
CA ALA A 252 -6.35 -42.78 7.59
C ALA A 252 -4.88 -42.38 7.91
N LYS A 253 -4.65 -41.12 8.34
CA LYS A 253 -3.34 -40.66 8.81
C LYS A 253 -2.84 -41.46 10.00
N LYS A 254 -3.72 -41.72 10.96
CA LYS A 254 -3.38 -42.55 12.13
C LYS A 254 -2.99 -43.95 11.73
N GLN A 255 -3.79 -44.61 10.88
CA GLN A 255 -3.48 -45.97 10.37
C GLN A 255 -2.17 -45.98 9.59
N TYR A 256 -1.89 -44.98 8.78
CA TYR A 256 -0.63 -44.83 8.06
C TYR A 256 0.54 -44.72 9.03
N GLU A 257 0.44 -43.89 10.05
CA GLU A 257 1.52 -43.73 11.04
C GLU A 257 1.76 -45.00 11.84
N GLU A 258 0.72 -45.67 12.26
CA GLU A 258 0.83 -46.99 12.94
C GLU A 258 1.51 -48.01 12.03
N GLY A 259 1.09 -48.13 10.78
CA GLY A 259 1.68 -49.01 9.77
C GLY A 259 3.14 -48.61 9.45
N TYR A 260 3.45 -47.34 9.38
CA TYR A 260 4.81 -46.87 9.16
C TYR A 260 5.74 -47.23 10.32
N GLN A 261 5.28 -47.11 11.56
CA GLN A 261 6.05 -47.50 12.75
C GLN A 261 6.24 -49.00 12.82
N GLU A 262 5.26 -49.81 12.40
CA GLU A 262 5.39 -51.26 12.28
C GLU A 262 6.39 -51.63 11.17
N TYR A 263 6.32 -51.04 10.00
CA TYR A 263 7.29 -51.23 8.92
C TYR A 263 8.69 -50.89 9.39
N LYS A 264 8.89 -49.82 10.11
CA LYS A 264 10.21 -49.41 10.65
C LYS A 264 10.74 -50.41 11.64
N ARG A 265 9.92 -50.89 12.57
CA ARG A 265 10.32 -51.97 13.54
C ARG A 265 10.70 -53.24 12.82
N ASN A 266 9.92 -53.68 11.82
CA ASN A 266 10.19 -54.87 11.04
C ASN A 266 11.51 -54.72 10.24
N LEU A 267 11.75 -53.56 9.65
CA LEU A 267 13.00 -53.26 8.95
C LEU A 267 14.23 -53.28 9.88
N ASP A 268 14.12 -52.70 11.08
CA ASP A 268 15.22 -52.69 12.07
C ASP A 268 15.48 -54.08 12.59
N SER A 269 14.43 -54.86 12.86
CA SER A 269 14.54 -56.29 13.26
C SER A 269 15.20 -57.12 12.16
N PHE A 270 14.77 -56.97 10.91
CA PHE A 270 15.34 -57.63 9.75
C PHE A 270 16.86 -57.30 9.60
N ASN A 271 17.21 -56.03 9.62
CA ASN A 271 18.57 -55.57 9.51
C ASN A 271 19.45 -56.15 10.62
N SER A 272 18.92 -56.23 11.86
CA SER A 272 19.61 -56.85 12.99
C SER A 272 19.82 -58.35 12.81
N GLN A 273 18.76 -59.08 12.42
CA GLN A 273 18.83 -60.53 12.22
C GLN A 273 19.78 -60.92 11.09
N ILE A 274 19.73 -60.24 9.97
CA ILE A 274 20.62 -60.45 8.83
C ILE A 274 22.06 -60.10 9.19
N SER A 275 22.29 -59.01 9.89
CA SER A 275 23.63 -58.63 10.37
C SER A 275 24.19 -59.68 11.29
N GLN A 276 23.42 -60.17 12.27
CA GLN A 276 23.84 -61.25 13.16
C GLN A 276 24.12 -62.58 12.41
N GLY A 277 23.25 -62.94 11.45
CA GLY A 277 23.44 -64.11 10.60
C GLY A 277 24.76 -64.05 9.81
N LYS A 278 25.08 -62.87 9.29
CA LYS A 278 26.31 -62.65 8.52
C LYS A 278 27.57 -62.67 9.40
N ILE A 279 27.47 -62.13 10.60
CA ILE A 279 28.57 -62.22 11.59
C ILE A 279 28.84 -63.68 11.92
N LYS A 280 27.77 -64.45 12.24
CA LYS A 280 27.94 -65.90 12.55
C LYS A 280 28.55 -66.71 11.39
N LEU A 281 28.05 -66.39 10.13
CA LEU A 281 28.64 -67.05 8.95
C LEU A 281 30.09 -66.68 8.71
N ALA A 282 30.45 -65.42 8.95
CA ALA A 282 31.84 -64.96 8.87
C ALA A 282 32.72 -65.60 9.92
N GLU A 283 32.28 -65.72 11.19
CA GLU A 283 32.96 -66.38 12.26
C GLU A 283 33.18 -67.90 11.95
N ALA A 284 32.14 -68.57 11.47
CA ALA A 284 32.23 -69.97 11.08
C ALA A 284 33.21 -70.18 9.90
N ARG A 285 33.26 -69.24 8.94
CA ARG A 285 34.28 -69.29 7.86
C ARG A 285 35.66 -69.02 8.33
N ILE A 286 35.86 -68.14 9.28
CA ILE A 286 37.20 -67.95 9.93
C ILE A 286 37.64 -69.22 10.60
N GLN A 287 36.77 -69.91 11.38
CA GLN A 287 37.10 -71.22 12.03
C GLN A 287 37.39 -72.26 10.98
N PHE A 288 36.64 -72.35 9.92
CA PHE A 288 36.89 -73.26 8.80
C PHE A 288 38.27 -73.02 8.18
N TYR A 289 38.62 -71.76 7.91
CA TYR A 289 39.96 -71.45 7.36
C TYR A 289 41.09 -71.74 8.32
N GLU A 290 40.90 -71.56 9.63
CA GLU A 290 41.92 -71.98 10.64
C GLU A 290 42.10 -73.49 10.67
N GLN A 291 41.01 -74.26 10.61
CA GLN A 291 41.06 -75.70 10.48
C GLN A 291 41.74 -76.10 9.17
N LYS A 292 41.45 -75.50 8.07
CA LYS A 292 42.04 -75.72 6.76
C LYS A 292 43.54 -75.40 6.76
N LYS A 293 43.96 -74.38 7.45
CA LYS A 293 45.35 -73.99 7.69
C LYS A 293 46.06 -75.02 8.50
N ILE A 294 45.45 -75.58 9.58
CA ILE A 294 45.97 -76.63 10.38
C ILE A 294 46.14 -77.91 9.55
N TYR A 295 45.15 -78.27 8.73
CA TYR A 295 45.24 -79.39 7.81
C TYR A 295 46.40 -79.23 6.83
N LEU A 296 46.53 -78.06 6.20
CA LEU A 296 47.62 -77.78 5.26
C LEU A 296 49.00 -77.84 5.91
N LYS A 297 49.12 -77.33 7.17
CA LYS A 297 50.36 -77.48 7.95
C LYS A 297 50.69 -78.96 8.19
N LYS A 298 49.72 -79.79 8.56
CA LYS A 298 49.92 -81.25 8.74
C LYS A 298 50.24 -81.96 7.43
N ALA A 299 49.57 -81.57 6.35
CA ALA A 299 49.83 -82.07 5.01
C ALA A 299 51.29 -81.79 4.54
N ALA A 300 51.75 -80.57 4.88
CA ALA A 300 53.07 -80.09 4.53
C ALA A 300 54.22 -80.82 5.34
N GLN A 301 53.92 -81.27 6.56
CA GLN A 301 54.87 -82.03 7.39
C GLN A 301 55.09 -83.43 6.88
N VAL A 302 54.22 -84.01 6.09
CA VAL A 302 54.23 -85.41 5.67
C VAL A 302 54.93 -85.63 4.30
N SER A 303 55.37 -84.65 3.56
CA SER A 303 55.92 -84.73 2.23
C SER A 303 57.12 -83.79 1.99
N ASN A 304 58.04 -84.15 1.08
CA ASN A 304 59.23 -83.39 0.66
C ASN A 304 58.86 -82.04 -0.09
N ALA A 305 57.61 -81.75 -0.22
CA ALA A 305 57.17 -80.51 -0.75
C ALA A 305 56.77 -79.48 0.34
N THR A 306 57.30 -79.60 1.52
CA THR A 306 56.98 -78.82 2.74
C THR A 306 57.09 -77.32 2.58
N GLN A 307 57.97 -76.85 1.73
CA GLN A 307 58.18 -75.42 1.57
C GLN A 307 57.08 -74.72 0.79
N GLN A 308 56.48 -75.38 -0.21
CA GLN A 308 55.42 -74.83 -0.98
C GLN A 308 54.05 -74.71 -0.21
N ALA A 309 53.76 -75.83 0.50
CA ALA A 309 52.56 -75.88 1.36
C ALA A 309 52.65 -74.93 2.54
N TYR A 310 53.84 -74.74 3.14
CA TYR A 310 54.04 -73.73 4.19
C TYR A 310 53.80 -72.27 3.67
N ASN A 311 54.31 -71.96 2.49
CA ASN A 311 54.10 -70.59 1.88
C ASN A 311 52.69 -70.36 1.55
N GLU A 312 51.95 -71.36 1.07
CA GLU A 312 50.52 -71.22 0.79
C GLU A 312 49.70 -71.07 2.09
N THR A 313 50.03 -71.74 3.16
CA THR A 313 49.39 -71.57 4.48
C THR A 313 49.60 -70.17 5.03
N LYS A 314 50.79 -69.60 4.84
CA LYS A 314 51.08 -68.22 5.27
C LYS A 314 50.30 -67.19 4.48
N LYS A 315 50.08 -67.43 3.19
CA LYS A 315 49.22 -66.58 2.38
C LYS A 315 47.78 -66.66 2.82
N ILE A 316 47.29 -67.85 3.13
CA ILE A 316 45.95 -68.08 3.67
C ILE A 316 45.72 -67.28 4.96
N ASP A 317 46.65 -67.24 5.85
CA ASP A 317 46.62 -66.52 7.13
C ASP A 317 46.48 -65.01 6.91
N GLN A 318 47.15 -64.46 5.90
CA GLN A 318 47.05 -63.07 5.51
C GLN A 318 45.67 -62.74 4.88
N GLU A 319 45.14 -63.63 4.06
CA GLU A 319 43.84 -63.48 3.41
C GLU A 319 42.68 -63.52 4.45
N ILE A 320 42.76 -64.42 5.44
CA ILE A 320 41.80 -64.48 6.56
C ILE A 320 41.81 -63.19 7.40
N LYS A 321 43.03 -62.69 7.68
CA LYS A 321 43.16 -61.47 8.47
C LYS A 321 42.60 -60.23 7.74
N ALA A 322 42.91 -60.10 6.46
CA ALA A 322 42.41 -59.04 5.63
C ALA A 322 40.85 -59.08 5.51
N LEU A 323 40.31 -60.30 5.43
CA LEU A 323 38.85 -60.49 5.39
C LEU A 323 38.24 -60.17 6.75
N HIS A 324 38.83 -60.54 7.86
CA HIS A 324 38.35 -60.19 9.20
C HIS A 324 38.33 -58.68 9.43
N ASP A 325 39.37 -57.94 9.04
CA ASP A 325 39.48 -56.52 9.18
C ASP A 325 38.46 -55.80 8.26
N SER A 326 38.27 -56.26 7.03
CA SER A 326 37.27 -55.75 6.10
C SER A 326 35.85 -55.94 6.63
N ILE A 327 35.51 -57.05 7.22
CA ILE A 327 34.21 -57.30 7.85
C ILE A 327 34.00 -56.37 9.03
N LYS A 328 35.00 -56.17 9.89
CA LYS A 328 34.92 -55.30 11.06
C LYS A 328 34.75 -53.84 10.69
N ASP A 329 35.47 -53.32 9.69
CA ASP A 329 35.37 -51.93 9.21
C ASP A 329 34.04 -51.68 8.52
N THR A 330 33.51 -52.60 7.76
CA THR A 330 32.24 -52.50 7.07
C THR A 330 31.08 -52.52 8.05
N LEU A 331 31.15 -53.29 9.13
CA LEU A 331 30.14 -53.33 10.20
C LEU A 331 30.18 -52.08 11.10
N GLY A 332 31.37 -51.46 11.26
CA GLY A 332 31.53 -50.24 12.08
C GLY A 332 30.96 -48.95 11.43
N ASN A 333 30.75 -48.95 10.12
CA ASN A 333 30.32 -47.79 9.36
C ASN A 333 28.81 -47.73 9.02
N ILE A 334 28.00 -48.62 9.53
CA ILE A 334 26.56 -48.69 9.28
C ILE A 334 25.85 -47.62 10.12
N LYS A 335 25.45 -46.52 9.49
CA LYS A 335 24.72 -45.40 10.14
C LYS A 335 23.26 -45.25 9.72
N ASP A 336 22.86 -45.82 8.61
CA ASP A 336 21.48 -45.72 8.08
C ASP A 336 21.08 -46.97 7.26
N LYS A 337 19.82 -46.99 6.83
CA LYS A 337 19.16 -48.11 6.18
C LYS A 337 19.77 -48.48 4.82
N ASP A 338 20.19 -47.52 4.04
CA ASP A 338 20.71 -47.75 2.69
C ASP A 338 22.20 -48.14 2.73
N SER A 339 22.97 -47.57 3.65
CA SER A 339 24.37 -47.94 3.89
C SER A 339 24.52 -49.34 4.48
N ALA A 340 23.52 -49.84 5.21
CA ALA A 340 23.53 -51.23 5.70
C ALA A 340 23.39 -52.25 4.57
N GLN A 341 22.60 -51.97 3.57
CA GLN A 341 22.36 -52.91 2.44
C GLN A 341 23.55 -52.95 1.48
N ASP A 342 24.18 -51.82 1.21
CA ASP A 342 25.41 -51.74 0.38
C ASP A 342 26.62 -52.30 1.05
N ALA A 343 26.83 -52.01 2.34
CA ALA A 343 27.90 -52.59 3.17
C ALA A 343 27.82 -54.11 3.22
N PHE A 344 26.59 -54.58 3.27
CA PHE A 344 26.33 -55.99 3.37
C PHE A 344 26.58 -56.75 2.05
N SER A 345 26.15 -56.20 0.93
CA SER A 345 26.41 -56.75 -0.40
C SER A 345 27.91 -56.78 -0.69
N LYS A 346 28.66 -55.79 -0.17
CA LYS A 346 30.11 -55.73 -0.29
C LYS A 346 30.80 -56.82 0.51
N ILE A 347 30.41 -57.06 1.79
CA ILE A 347 30.93 -58.15 2.63
C ILE A 347 30.70 -59.52 1.97
N LEU A 348 29.57 -59.75 1.37
CA LEU A 348 29.20 -60.99 0.70
C LEU A 348 30.03 -61.24 -0.58
N ASN A 349 30.23 -60.20 -1.36
CA ASN A 349 31.07 -60.24 -2.56
C ASN A 349 32.54 -60.49 -2.20
N ASP A 350 33.10 -59.78 -1.22
CA ASP A 350 34.47 -59.95 -0.72
C ASP A 350 34.71 -61.40 -0.15
N LEU A 351 33.67 -61.92 0.53
CA LEU A 351 33.71 -63.32 1.05
C LEU A 351 33.67 -64.30 -0.12
N ASN A 352 32.89 -64.18 -1.13
CA ASN A 352 32.77 -65.05 -2.29
C ASN A 352 34.05 -65.01 -3.15
N GLU A 353 34.64 -63.85 -3.38
CA GLU A 353 35.86 -63.66 -4.16
C GLU A 353 37.02 -64.32 -3.45
N ASN A 354 37.17 -64.14 -2.14
CA ASN A 354 38.22 -64.79 -1.34
C ASN A 354 38.04 -66.31 -1.25
N LEU A 355 36.80 -66.81 -1.22
CA LEU A 355 36.53 -68.27 -1.21
C LEU A 355 36.93 -68.90 -2.54
N ASN A 356 36.65 -68.28 -3.67
CA ASN A 356 36.98 -68.72 -5.01
C ASN A 356 38.51 -68.72 -5.20
N ASN A 357 39.26 -67.73 -4.77
CA ASN A 357 40.68 -67.61 -4.82
C ASN A 357 41.34 -68.67 -3.95
N PHE A 358 40.76 -68.98 -2.80
CA PHE A 358 41.22 -69.95 -1.89
C PHE A 358 41.05 -71.41 -2.43
N ASN A 359 39.89 -71.69 -3.04
CA ASN A 359 39.68 -73.03 -3.69
C ASN A 359 40.64 -73.26 -4.84
N ASN A 360 41.00 -72.29 -5.64
CA ASN A 360 41.96 -72.40 -6.71
C ASN A 360 43.37 -72.66 -6.21
N LYS A 361 43.79 -72.13 -5.04
CA LYS A 361 45.10 -72.36 -4.39
C LYS A 361 45.20 -73.76 -3.77
N LEU A 362 44.09 -74.33 -3.33
CA LEU A 362 44.01 -75.65 -2.73
C LEU A 362 44.17 -76.81 -3.70
N GLN A 363 43.79 -76.65 -4.95
CA GLN A 363 43.93 -77.65 -5.99
C GLN A 363 45.42 -78.08 -6.17
N GLY A 364 46.42 -77.21 -5.82
CA GLY A 364 47.84 -77.50 -5.90
C GLY A 364 48.41 -78.38 -4.77
N VAL A 365 47.68 -78.46 -3.63
CA VAL A 365 48.19 -79.17 -2.41
C VAL A 365 47.73 -80.63 -2.34
N GLY A 366 46.71 -81.01 -3.14
CA GLY A 366 46.05 -82.33 -3.16
C GLY A 366 46.95 -83.53 -3.64
N GLN A 367 48.20 -83.29 -4.10
CA GLN A 367 49.02 -84.32 -4.68
C GLN A 367 50.06 -84.94 -3.76
N LEU A 368 50.01 -84.61 -2.49
CA LEU A 368 51.04 -85.05 -1.59
C LEU A 368 50.47 -85.83 -0.41
N LEU A 369 50.41 -87.19 -0.53
CA LEU A 369 50.24 -87.97 0.72
C LEU A 369 50.39 -89.46 0.67
N GLU A 370 51.29 -89.89 1.45
CA GLU A 370 51.36 -91.19 2.14
C GLU A 370 51.15 -91.05 3.67
N GLY A 371 50.38 -90.28 4.13
CA GLY A 371 49.75 -90.18 5.48
C GLY A 371 48.26 -90.26 5.33
N ARG A 372 47.85 -91.01 4.34
CA ARG A 372 46.58 -90.96 3.62
C ARG A 372 45.30 -91.00 4.46
N ILE A 373 45.24 -91.83 5.50
CA ILE A 373 43.93 -92.06 6.18
C ILE A 373 43.51 -90.93 7.11
N GLN A 374 44.49 -90.27 7.78
CA GLN A 374 44.14 -89.16 8.68
C GLN A 374 43.85 -87.83 7.92
N LEU A 375 44.54 -87.67 6.81
CA LEU A 375 44.28 -86.47 5.95
C LEU A 375 43.06 -86.61 5.10
N GLU A 376 42.75 -87.82 4.57
CA GLU A 376 41.47 -88.06 3.89
C GLU A 376 40.24 -87.82 4.80
N LYS A 377 40.40 -88.31 6.10
CA LYS A 377 39.29 -88.02 7.06
C LYS A 377 39.19 -86.55 7.42
N ALA A 378 40.31 -85.84 7.55
CA ALA A 378 40.30 -84.40 7.79
C ALA A 378 39.86 -83.63 6.54
N GLN A 379 40.20 -84.10 5.34
CA GLN A 379 39.72 -83.56 4.10
C GLN A 379 38.17 -83.68 3.99
N SER A 380 37.66 -84.91 4.27
CA SER A 380 36.23 -85.15 4.27
C SER A 380 35.45 -84.23 5.24
N GLN A 381 36.03 -84.07 6.46
CA GLN A 381 35.47 -83.17 7.45
C GLN A 381 35.47 -81.69 7.00
N LEU A 382 36.51 -81.28 6.28
CA LEU A 382 36.61 -79.94 5.71
C LEU A 382 35.62 -79.76 4.54
N ASP A 383 35.50 -80.78 3.69
CA ASP A 383 34.55 -80.72 2.58
C ASP A 383 33.11 -80.69 3.10
N GLU A 384 32.82 -81.47 4.17
CA GLU A 384 31.49 -81.43 4.84
C GLU A 384 31.24 -80.11 5.53
N ALA A 385 32.21 -79.47 6.18
CA ALA A 385 32.13 -78.16 6.78
C ALA A 385 32.00 -77.08 5.72
N GLU A 386 32.68 -77.23 4.56
CA GLU A 386 32.51 -76.30 3.44
C GLU A 386 31.14 -76.41 2.82
N ALA A 387 30.58 -77.59 2.65
CA ALA A 387 29.19 -77.78 2.17
C ALA A 387 28.17 -77.19 3.15
N GLU A 388 28.41 -77.39 4.49
CA GLU A 388 27.53 -76.83 5.50
C GLU A 388 27.51 -75.31 5.50
N LEU A 389 28.70 -74.71 5.37
CA LEU A 389 28.85 -73.24 5.23
C LEU A 389 28.11 -72.69 3.99
N ASN A 390 28.21 -73.39 2.86
CA ASN A 390 27.51 -72.99 1.64
C ASN A 390 25.97 -73.12 1.77
N ILE A 391 25.50 -74.14 2.49
CA ILE A 391 24.04 -74.29 2.80
C ILE A 391 23.59 -73.19 3.74
N GLN A 392 24.40 -72.87 4.77
CA GLN A 392 24.08 -71.73 5.67
C GLN A 392 24.03 -70.41 4.94
N GLN A 393 24.99 -70.13 4.03
CA GLN A 393 24.98 -69.02 3.16
C GLN A 393 23.69 -68.94 2.31
N SER A 394 23.39 -70.03 1.59
CA SER A 394 22.16 -70.08 0.74
C SER A 394 20.90 -69.88 1.56
N LYS A 395 20.81 -70.44 2.76
CA LYS A 395 19.68 -70.24 3.67
C LYS A 395 19.56 -68.77 4.08
N LEU A 396 20.68 -68.08 4.38
CA LEU A 396 20.70 -66.68 4.75
C LEU A 396 20.28 -65.79 3.58
N GLU A 397 20.76 -66.05 2.35
CA GLU A 397 20.39 -65.35 1.12
C GLU A 397 18.90 -65.53 0.81
N VAL A 398 18.34 -66.73 0.96
CA VAL A 398 16.89 -66.97 0.78
C VAL A 398 16.09 -66.20 1.83
N THR A 399 16.52 -66.22 3.08
CA THR A 399 15.87 -65.46 4.16
C THR A 399 15.89 -63.95 3.89
N GLU A 400 17.06 -63.45 3.43
CA GLU A 400 17.22 -62.02 3.05
C GLU A 400 16.28 -61.65 1.91
N ASN A 401 16.22 -62.43 0.84
CA ASN A 401 15.37 -62.17 -0.31
C ASN A 401 13.89 -62.23 0.04
N ASN A 402 13.48 -63.22 0.83
CA ASN A 402 12.06 -63.34 1.25
C ASN A 402 11.65 -62.17 2.12
N ALA A 403 12.48 -61.76 3.05
CA ALA A 403 12.16 -60.59 3.88
C ALA A 403 12.19 -59.27 3.10
N LYS A 404 13.09 -59.11 2.12
CA LYS A 404 13.10 -57.95 1.20
C LYS A 404 11.79 -57.87 0.40
N VAL A 405 11.29 -59.01 -0.10
CA VAL A 405 10.03 -59.05 -0.83
C VAL A 405 8.86 -58.61 0.07
N GLN A 406 8.83 -59.10 1.32
CA GLN A 406 7.79 -58.69 2.28
C GLN A 406 7.88 -57.24 2.67
N LEU A 407 9.06 -56.71 2.89
CA LEU A 407 9.28 -55.31 3.22
C LEU A 407 8.95 -54.40 2.05
N ASN A 408 9.28 -54.77 0.81
CA ASN A 408 8.91 -54.01 -0.39
C ASN A 408 7.39 -53.98 -0.58
N ALA A 409 6.70 -55.12 -0.39
CA ALA A 409 5.25 -55.17 -0.45
C ALA A 409 4.59 -54.28 0.62
N ALA A 410 5.12 -54.29 1.85
CA ALA A 410 4.63 -53.42 2.91
C ALA A 410 4.89 -51.94 2.60
N LYS A 411 6.03 -51.58 2.00
CA LYS A 411 6.34 -50.25 1.56
C LYS A 411 5.42 -49.76 0.44
N GLU A 412 5.15 -50.59 -0.57
CA GLU A 412 4.21 -50.26 -1.64
C GLU A 412 2.79 -49.99 -1.09
N GLN A 413 2.36 -50.77 -0.09
CA GLN A 413 1.07 -50.50 0.58
C GLN A 413 1.07 -49.17 1.33
N LEU A 414 2.13 -48.83 2.00
CA LEU A 414 2.31 -47.54 2.70
C LEU A 414 2.35 -46.36 1.71
N ASP A 415 3.08 -46.52 0.61
CA ASP A 415 3.18 -45.47 -0.42
C ASP A 415 1.79 -45.26 -1.10
N ALA A 416 1.01 -46.34 -1.32
CA ALA A 416 -0.34 -46.25 -1.83
C ALA A 416 -1.31 -45.60 -0.81
N ALA A 417 -1.21 -45.95 0.48
CA ALA A 417 -2.02 -45.31 1.52
C ALA A 417 -1.69 -43.84 1.67
N LYS A 418 -0.41 -43.45 1.56
CA LYS A 418 0.01 -42.08 1.56
C LYS A 418 -0.56 -41.31 0.37
N ALA A 419 -0.54 -41.85 -0.82
CA ALA A 419 -1.12 -41.24 -2.01
C ALA A 419 -2.64 -41.00 -1.85
N GLN A 420 -3.34 -41.93 -1.23
CA GLN A 420 -4.80 -41.77 -0.93
C GLN A 420 -5.02 -40.65 0.11
N ILE A 421 -4.18 -40.56 1.15
CA ILE A 421 -4.23 -39.49 2.15
C ILE A 421 -3.97 -38.12 1.49
N ASP A 422 -2.95 -38.02 0.64
CA ASP A 422 -2.59 -36.79 -0.06
C ASP A 422 -3.73 -36.36 -1.04
N GLU A 423 -4.36 -37.32 -1.71
CA GLU A 423 -5.53 -37.07 -2.56
C GLU A 423 -6.74 -36.60 -1.73
N ALA A 424 -7.05 -37.26 -0.62
CA ALA A 424 -8.15 -36.87 0.27
C ALA A 424 -7.91 -35.49 0.90
N GLN A 425 -6.67 -35.21 1.30
CA GLN A 425 -6.27 -33.88 1.79
C GLN A 425 -6.45 -32.80 0.70
N THR A 426 -6.06 -33.11 -0.54
CA THR A 426 -6.24 -32.19 -1.67
C THR A 426 -7.71 -31.93 -1.95
N GLN A 427 -8.54 -32.95 -1.87
CA GLN A 427 -9.99 -32.81 -2.02
C GLN A 427 -10.60 -31.94 -0.91
N LEU A 428 -10.19 -32.13 0.33
CA LEU A 428 -10.63 -31.31 1.46
C LEU A 428 -10.18 -29.84 1.32
N ASN A 429 -8.97 -29.61 0.88
CA ASN A 429 -8.43 -28.25 0.67
C ASN A 429 -9.10 -27.49 -0.48
N GLN A 430 -9.80 -28.19 -1.40
CA GLN A 430 -10.59 -27.56 -2.46
C GLN A 430 -11.92 -27.01 -1.97
N ILE A 431 -12.37 -27.40 -0.77
CA ILE A 431 -13.59 -26.87 -0.15
C ILE A 431 -13.20 -25.56 0.53
N PRO A 432 -13.73 -24.40 0.11
CA PRO A 432 -13.41 -23.13 0.74
C PRO A 432 -13.95 -23.12 2.18
N LYS A 433 -13.17 -22.56 3.11
CA LYS A 433 -13.65 -22.33 4.49
C LYS A 433 -14.93 -21.50 4.45
N GLY A 434 -15.88 -21.80 5.32
CA GLY A 434 -17.13 -21.06 5.46
C GLY A 434 -16.90 -19.63 5.97
N VAL A 435 -16.57 -18.70 5.08
CA VAL A 435 -16.28 -17.30 5.42
C VAL A 435 -17.34 -16.39 4.81
N LEU A 436 -17.86 -15.49 5.65
CA LEU A 436 -18.77 -14.44 5.26
C LEU A 436 -18.01 -13.10 5.20
N TYR A 437 -17.92 -12.54 4.01
CA TYR A 437 -17.41 -11.18 3.81
C TYR A 437 -18.58 -10.19 3.78
N SER A 438 -18.43 -9.07 4.48
CA SER A 438 -19.39 -7.96 4.36
C SER A 438 -18.64 -6.75 3.79
N LEU A 439 -19.19 -6.18 2.75
CA LEU A 439 -18.67 -5.01 2.06
C LEU A 439 -19.62 -3.84 2.29
N THR A 440 -19.08 -2.75 2.81
CA THR A 440 -19.74 -1.45 2.94
C THR A 440 -19.21 -0.50 1.88
N LYS A 441 -19.65 0.75 1.88
CA LYS A 441 -19.06 1.80 1.02
C LYS A 441 -17.55 1.98 1.22
N ASN A 442 -17.04 1.65 2.42
CA ASN A 442 -15.63 1.87 2.79
C ASN A 442 -14.69 0.85 2.13
N GLU A 443 -15.17 -0.35 1.81
CA GLU A 443 -14.44 -1.34 1.03
C GLU A 443 -14.54 -1.07 -0.48
N ASN A 444 -15.46 -0.21 -0.91
CA ASN A 444 -15.53 0.21 -2.30
C ASN A 444 -14.44 1.25 -2.60
N VAL A 445 -13.42 0.85 -3.37
CA VAL A 445 -12.21 1.66 -3.63
C VAL A 445 -12.54 3.04 -4.22
N GLY A 446 -13.51 3.12 -5.12
CA GLY A 446 -13.94 4.38 -5.73
C GLY A 446 -14.59 5.33 -4.72
N ILE A 447 -15.52 4.81 -3.91
CA ILE A 447 -16.25 5.60 -2.90
C ILE A 447 -15.33 6.01 -1.76
N ALA A 448 -14.50 5.08 -1.25
CA ALA A 448 -13.52 5.35 -0.20
C ALA A 448 -12.47 6.39 -0.64
N SER A 449 -12.01 6.31 -1.89
CA SER A 449 -11.11 7.32 -2.46
C SER A 449 -11.78 8.69 -2.55
N TYR A 450 -13.04 8.74 -2.98
CA TYR A 450 -13.80 9.98 -3.05
C TYR A 450 -14.01 10.60 -1.65
N ASP A 451 -14.32 9.79 -0.65
CA ASP A 451 -14.46 10.21 0.75
C ASP A 451 -13.13 10.77 1.28
N SER A 452 -12.03 10.08 1.03
CA SER A 452 -10.68 10.55 1.38
C SER A 452 -10.33 11.90 0.73
N TYR A 453 -10.70 12.11 -0.52
CA TYR A 453 -10.50 13.41 -1.19
C TYR A 453 -11.36 14.52 -0.59
N LYS A 454 -12.62 14.24 -0.23
CA LYS A 454 -13.51 15.15 0.48
C LYS A 454 -12.88 15.58 1.82
N ASP A 455 -12.34 14.63 2.59
CA ASP A 455 -11.73 14.90 3.90
C ASP A 455 -10.39 15.64 3.79
N ALA A 456 -9.58 15.30 2.80
CA ALA A 456 -8.36 16.07 2.48
C ALA A 456 -8.69 17.51 2.13
N LEU A 457 -9.74 17.73 1.32
CA LEU A 457 -10.22 19.09 0.99
C LEU A 457 -10.75 19.82 2.22
N ALA A 458 -11.48 19.13 3.11
CA ALA A 458 -11.94 19.71 4.37
C ALA A 458 -10.78 20.18 5.25
N SER A 459 -9.74 19.37 5.40
CA SER A 459 -8.52 19.68 6.16
C SER A 459 -7.78 20.89 5.57
N ILE A 460 -7.66 20.96 4.24
CA ILE A 460 -7.10 22.12 3.54
C ILE A 460 -7.95 23.38 3.77
N ALA A 461 -9.29 23.24 3.69
CA ALA A 461 -10.22 24.34 3.87
C ALA A 461 -10.24 24.90 5.30
N ASP A 462 -9.75 24.16 6.29
CA ASP A 462 -9.62 24.65 7.66
C ASP A 462 -8.37 25.52 7.88
N VAL A 463 -7.24 25.17 7.26
CA VAL A 463 -5.95 25.83 7.49
C VAL A 463 -5.68 26.97 6.50
N PHE A 464 -5.94 26.72 5.23
CA PHE A 464 -5.55 27.65 4.16
C PHE A 464 -6.20 29.05 4.28
N PRO A 465 -7.52 29.18 4.58
CA PRO A 465 -8.16 30.50 4.69
C PRO A 465 -7.74 31.31 5.92
N LEU A 466 -7.21 30.70 6.96
CA LEU A 466 -6.74 31.40 8.16
C LEU A 466 -5.73 32.49 7.78
N ILE A 467 -4.84 32.19 6.85
CA ILE A 467 -3.81 33.13 6.38
C ILE A 467 -4.44 34.27 5.58
N PHE A 468 -5.50 34.00 4.80
CA PHE A 468 -6.26 35.07 4.12
C PHE A 468 -6.84 36.08 5.10
N PHE A 469 -7.41 35.62 6.22
CA PHE A 469 -7.91 36.53 7.25
C PHE A 469 -6.80 37.30 7.97
N LEU A 470 -5.66 36.68 8.21
CA LEU A 470 -4.51 37.33 8.81
C LEU A 470 -3.98 38.45 7.88
N VAL A 471 -3.87 38.18 6.58
CA VAL A 471 -3.51 39.17 5.57
C VAL A 471 -4.57 40.26 5.46
N ALA A 472 -5.86 39.87 5.49
CA ALA A 472 -6.97 40.84 5.46
C ALA A 472 -6.96 41.78 6.69
N ALA A 473 -6.66 41.23 7.89
CA ALA A 473 -6.48 42.02 9.10
C ALA A 473 -5.37 43.04 8.95
N LEU A 474 -4.23 42.64 8.40
CA LEU A 474 -3.06 43.50 8.23
C LEU A 474 -3.35 44.63 7.23
N VAL A 475 -4.04 44.30 6.12
CA VAL A 475 -4.42 45.30 5.11
C VAL A 475 -5.51 46.23 5.64
N SER A 476 -6.49 45.71 6.40
CA SER A 476 -7.48 46.55 7.07
C SER A 476 -6.85 47.53 8.06
N LEU A 477 -5.89 47.02 8.88
CA LEU A 477 -5.12 47.85 9.82
C LEU A 477 -4.39 48.98 9.09
N THR A 478 -3.72 48.66 7.96
CA THR A 478 -2.99 49.65 7.15
C THR A 478 -3.92 50.70 6.55
N THR A 479 -5.03 50.26 5.96
CA THR A 479 -6.01 51.15 5.30
C THR A 479 -6.69 52.07 6.31
N MET A 480 -7.09 51.53 7.47
CA MET A 480 -7.74 52.32 8.52
C MET A 480 -6.76 53.28 9.20
N THR A 481 -5.49 52.88 9.40
CA THR A 481 -4.46 53.78 9.90
C THR A 481 -4.32 54.98 8.97
N ARG A 482 -4.23 54.74 7.66
CA ARG A 482 -4.13 55.82 6.67
C ARG A 482 -5.36 56.73 6.69
N MET A 483 -6.59 56.16 6.63
CA MET A 483 -7.82 56.91 6.60
C MET A 483 -7.96 57.83 7.82
N ILE A 484 -7.61 57.32 9.01
CA ILE A 484 -7.68 58.14 10.23
C ILE A 484 -6.56 59.20 10.27
N GLU A 485 -5.37 58.89 9.74
CA GLU A 485 -4.27 59.88 9.65
C GLU A 485 -4.61 61.01 8.64
N GLU A 486 -5.20 60.69 7.48
CA GLU A 486 -5.65 61.65 6.49
C GLU A 486 -6.78 62.57 7.03
N GLN A 487 -7.69 62.00 7.85
CA GLN A 487 -8.84 62.72 8.41
C GLN A 487 -8.59 63.24 9.82
N ARG A 488 -7.31 63.29 10.27
CA ARG A 488 -6.92 63.66 11.62
C ARG A 488 -7.40 65.06 12.01
N GLY A 489 -7.25 66.04 11.12
CA GLY A 489 -7.74 67.40 11.31
C GLY A 489 -9.26 67.43 11.54
N TYR A 490 -10.02 66.71 10.72
CA TYR A 490 -11.46 66.61 10.87
C TYR A 490 -11.87 65.95 12.22
N CYS A 491 -11.18 64.89 12.64
CA CYS A 491 -11.39 64.28 13.95
C CYS A 491 -11.05 65.28 15.08
N GLY A 492 -10.02 66.13 14.92
CA GLY A 492 -9.63 67.16 15.87
C GLY A 492 -10.72 68.25 15.97
N THR A 493 -11.29 68.69 14.85
CA THR A 493 -12.35 69.67 14.78
C THR A 493 -13.65 69.14 15.45
N LEU A 494 -14.06 67.95 15.16
CA LEU A 494 -15.23 67.32 15.83
C LEU A 494 -15.09 67.28 17.34
N ARG A 495 -13.89 66.86 17.80
CA ARG A 495 -13.55 66.82 19.22
C ARG A 495 -13.46 68.21 19.87
N ALA A 496 -13.04 69.23 19.14
CA ALA A 496 -13.03 70.63 19.60
C ALA A 496 -14.42 71.19 19.72
N LEU A 497 -15.36 70.73 18.86
CA LEU A 497 -16.78 71.05 18.89
C LEU A 497 -17.59 70.32 20.00
N GLY A 498 -16.94 69.47 20.80
CA GLY A 498 -17.60 68.83 21.95
C GLY A 498 -18.05 67.38 21.72
N TYR A 499 -17.84 66.77 20.54
CA TYR A 499 -18.14 65.34 20.31
C TYR A 499 -17.23 64.46 21.19
N SER A 500 -17.85 63.40 21.73
CA SER A 500 -17.13 62.44 22.55
C SER A 500 -16.11 61.62 21.71
N LYS A 501 -15.11 61.00 22.38
CA LYS A 501 -14.22 60.05 21.70
C LYS A 501 -14.98 58.91 21.05
N GLN A 502 -16.06 58.45 21.73
CA GLN A 502 -16.87 57.32 21.29
C GLN A 502 -17.62 57.65 19.99
N ASP A 503 -18.17 58.87 19.86
CA ASP A 503 -18.90 59.29 18.66
C ASP A 503 -18.00 59.30 17.42
N VAL A 504 -16.77 59.84 17.57
CA VAL A 504 -15.78 59.88 16.49
C VAL A 504 -15.32 58.46 16.12
N ILE A 505 -15.09 57.58 17.10
CA ILE A 505 -14.73 56.18 16.87
C ILE A 505 -15.87 55.46 16.17
N MET A 506 -17.12 55.67 16.60
CA MET A 506 -18.26 55.01 16.04
C MET A 506 -18.43 55.26 14.54
N GLN A 507 -18.11 56.45 14.05
CA GLN A 507 -18.15 56.78 12.62
C GLN A 507 -17.24 55.84 11.80
N TYR A 508 -16.00 55.57 12.29
CA TYR A 508 -15.06 54.68 11.61
C TYR A 508 -15.43 53.22 11.78
N ILE A 509 -15.97 52.85 12.94
CA ILE A 509 -16.48 51.47 13.19
C ILE A 509 -17.65 51.17 12.25
N VAL A 510 -18.65 52.08 12.13
CA VAL A 510 -19.78 51.88 11.21
C VAL A 510 -19.32 51.78 9.76
N TYR A 511 -18.37 52.63 9.34
CA TYR A 511 -17.82 52.56 7.99
C TYR A 511 -17.13 51.21 7.75
N ALA A 512 -16.26 50.78 8.67
CA ALA A 512 -15.53 49.49 8.57
C ALA A 512 -16.51 48.30 8.61
N PHE A 513 -17.53 48.37 9.46
CA PHE A 513 -18.57 47.35 9.56
C PHE A 513 -19.33 47.20 8.24
N LEU A 514 -19.88 48.28 7.73
CA LEU A 514 -20.68 48.26 6.48
C LEU A 514 -19.84 47.75 5.30
N ALA A 515 -18.65 48.32 5.12
CA ALA A 515 -17.74 47.92 4.04
C ALA A 515 -17.37 46.43 4.11
N THR A 516 -17.06 45.92 5.32
CA THR A 516 -16.72 44.51 5.55
C THR A 516 -17.92 43.60 5.41
N PHE A 517 -19.09 44.00 5.96
CA PHE A 517 -20.33 43.24 5.92
C PHE A 517 -20.80 42.99 4.48
N PHE A 518 -20.87 44.04 3.66
CA PHE A 518 -21.26 43.90 2.25
C PHE A 518 -20.22 43.11 1.44
N ALA A 519 -18.91 43.35 1.67
CA ALA A 519 -17.88 42.61 0.99
C ALA A 519 -17.92 41.12 1.38
N CYS A 520 -18.21 40.80 2.66
CA CYS A 520 -18.34 39.43 3.16
C CYS A 520 -19.56 38.72 2.56
N ILE A 521 -20.76 39.36 2.54
CA ILE A 521 -21.97 38.78 1.92
C ILE A 521 -21.73 38.49 0.44
N LEU A 522 -21.20 39.44 -0.30
CA LEU A 522 -20.91 39.22 -1.73
C LEU A 522 -19.86 38.14 -1.92
N GLY A 523 -18.85 38.10 -1.04
CA GLY A 523 -17.82 37.03 -1.03
C GLY A 523 -18.41 35.66 -0.77
N ILE A 524 -19.27 35.52 0.23
CA ILE A 524 -19.95 34.25 0.57
C ILE A 524 -20.83 33.79 -0.60
N LEU A 525 -21.63 34.68 -1.17
CA LEU A 525 -22.48 34.34 -2.31
C LEU A 525 -21.67 33.89 -3.51
N ALA A 526 -20.63 34.62 -3.87
CA ALA A 526 -19.74 34.24 -4.97
C ALA A 526 -18.97 32.94 -4.66
N GLY A 527 -18.39 32.84 -3.46
CA GLY A 527 -17.58 31.68 -3.03
C GLY A 527 -18.36 30.38 -3.03
N ASN A 528 -19.55 30.38 -2.44
CA ASN A 528 -20.42 29.20 -2.36
C ASN A 528 -20.98 28.74 -3.72
N GLN A 529 -20.97 29.63 -4.72
CA GLN A 529 -21.38 29.29 -6.09
C GLN A 529 -20.17 28.81 -6.94
N ILE A 530 -19.04 29.48 -6.82
CA ILE A 530 -17.88 29.28 -7.72
C ILE A 530 -17.08 28.06 -7.30
N PHE A 531 -16.57 27.99 -6.04
CA PHE A 531 -15.66 26.93 -5.61
C PHE A 531 -16.27 25.54 -5.66
N PRO A 532 -17.47 25.28 -5.07
CA PRO A 532 -18.03 23.95 -5.12
C PRO A 532 -18.33 23.48 -6.55
N ARG A 533 -18.82 24.37 -7.42
CA ARG A 533 -19.09 24.00 -8.82
C ARG A 533 -17.83 23.68 -9.61
N ILE A 534 -16.78 24.49 -9.46
CA ILE A 534 -15.52 24.25 -10.18
C ILE A 534 -14.89 22.94 -9.69
N ILE A 535 -14.82 22.74 -8.39
CA ILE A 535 -14.21 21.54 -7.81
C ILE A 535 -15.02 20.28 -8.18
N CYS A 536 -16.35 20.29 -8.00
CA CYS A 536 -17.20 19.17 -8.41
C CYS A 536 -17.15 18.92 -9.92
N PHE A 537 -17.09 19.97 -10.76
CA PHE A 537 -16.92 19.82 -12.21
C PHE A 537 -15.60 19.13 -12.57
N LEU A 538 -14.52 19.50 -11.92
CA LEU A 538 -13.20 18.89 -12.14
C LEU A 538 -13.17 17.44 -11.63
N PHE A 539 -13.78 17.16 -10.48
CA PHE A 539 -13.94 15.78 -9.99
C PHE A 539 -14.82 14.93 -10.88
N ARG A 540 -15.84 15.50 -11.51
CA ARG A 540 -16.67 14.80 -12.49
C ARG A 540 -15.87 14.29 -13.68
N TYR A 541 -14.85 15.02 -14.12
CA TYR A 541 -13.95 14.59 -15.19
C TYR A 541 -13.16 13.32 -14.82
N LEU A 542 -12.93 13.09 -13.53
CA LEU A 542 -12.20 11.94 -12.97
C LEU A 542 -13.13 10.80 -12.53
N MET A 543 -14.43 11.09 -12.35
CA MET A 543 -15.44 10.15 -11.85
C MET A 543 -16.52 9.94 -12.93
N TYR A 544 -16.50 8.81 -13.62
CA TYR A 544 -17.35 8.51 -14.77
C TYR A 544 -18.84 8.60 -14.48
N GLY A 545 -19.25 8.09 -13.33
CA GLY A 545 -20.66 7.91 -13.06
C GLY A 545 -21.41 9.18 -12.64
N MET A 546 -20.72 10.24 -12.25
CA MET A 546 -21.37 11.40 -11.62
C MET A 546 -21.81 12.46 -12.62
N ASN A 547 -22.58 12.08 -13.63
CA ASN A 547 -23.13 13.00 -14.65
C ASN A 547 -24.27 13.90 -14.14
N GLN A 548 -24.70 13.71 -12.90
CA GLN A 548 -25.75 14.53 -12.30
C GLN A 548 -25.32 15.98 -12.04
N SER A 549 -26.31 16.89 -11.99
CA SER A 549 -26.10 18.27 -11.59
C SER A 549 -25.52 18.34 -10.17
N THR A 550 -24.54 19.22 -9.96
CA THR A 550 -23.96 19.46 -8.63
C THR A 550 -25.06 19.91 -7.66
N VAL A 551 -25.26 19.17 -6.59
CA VAL A 551 -26.17 19.49 -5.50
C VAL A 551 -25.45 20.45 -4.54
N LEU A 552 -25.70 21.75 -4.72
CA LEU A 552 -25.09 22.78 -3.88
C LEU A 552 -25.66 22.75 -2.47
N VAL A 553 -24.77 22.55 -1.51
CA VAL A 553 -25.11 22.61 -0.08
C VAL A 553 -24.52 23.88 0.52
N GLN A 554 -25.36 24.69 1.17
CA GLN A 554 -24.91 25.82 1.94
C GLN A 554 -25.14 25.60 3.43
N LYS A 555 -24.07 25.42 4.17
CA LYS A 555 -24.13 25.38 5.64
C LYS A 555 -24.12 26.80 6.20
N TRP A 556 -25.24 27.25 6.72
CA TRP A 556 -25.40 28.59 7.30
C TRP A 556 -24.45 28.88 8.46
N SER A 557 -24.08 27.86 9.21
CA SER A 557 -23.07 27.97 10.28
C SER A 557 -21.70 28.43 9.75
N ILE A 558 -21.25 27.91 8.61
CA ILE A 558 -20.00 28.32 7.95
C ILE A 558 -20.09 29.77 7.51
N SER A 559 -21.22 30.16 6.89
CA SER A 559 -21.44 31.53 6.46
C SER A 559 -21.45 32.51 7.65
N LEU A 560 -22.11 32.14 8.76
CA LEU A 560 -22.12 32.94 9.99
C LEU A 560 -20.73 33.11 10.60
N VAL A 561 -19.97 32.02 10.71
CA VAL A 561 -18.59 32.04 11.20
C VAL A 561 -17.70 32.91 10.33
N THR A 562 -17.87 32.84 8.98
CA THR A 562 -17.17 33.70 8.02
C THR A 562 -17.41 35.17 8.28
N VAL A 563 -18.69 35.56 8.48
CA VAL A 563 -19.08 36.93 8.80
C VAL A 563 -18.49 37.36 10.14
N LEU A 564 -18.63 36.55 11.17
CA LEU A 564 -18.14 36.88 12.53
C LEU A 564 -16.61 37.09 12.53
N ILE A 565 -15.85 36.20 11.89
CA ILE A 565 -14.38 36.33 11.80
C ILE A 565 -14.00 37.58 10.99
N SER A 566 -14.59 37.77 9.80
CA SER A 566 -14.25 38.89 8.93
C SER A 566 -14.56 40.23 9.57
N VAL A 567 -15.75 40.37 10.13
CA VAL A 567 -16.21 41.60 10.80
C VAL A 567 -15.41 41.79 12.11
N GLY A 568 -15.26 40.76 12.91
CA GLY A 568 -14.51 40.82 14.17
C GLY A 568 -13.06 41.29 13.97
N VAL A 569 -12.34 40.67 13.03
CA VAL A 569 -10.96 41.04 12.68
C VAL A 569 -10.85 42.47 12.21
N THR A 570 -11.76 42.90 11.33
CA THR A 570 -11.73 44.27 10.79
C THR A 570 -12.11 45.33 11.87
N LEU A 571 -13.11 45.05 12.68
CA LEU A 571 -13.50 45.96 13.79
C LEU A 571 -12.38 46.06 14.86
N LEU A 572 -11.77 44.95 15.23
CA LEU A 572 -10.61 44.95 16.16
C LEU A 572 -9.44 45.75 15.59
N ALA A 573 -9.14 45.59 14.28
CA ALA A 573 -8.09 46.37 13.64
C ALA A 573 -8.44 47.86 13.64
N THR A 574 -9.68 48.23 13.28
CA THR A 574 -10.16 49.62 13.27
C THR A 574 -10.17 50.23 14.65
N LEU A 575 -10.69 49.54 15.65
CA LEU A 575 -10.73 49.97 17.03
C LEU A 575 -9.34 50.23 17.60
N SER A 576 -8.39 49.31 17.32
CA SER A 576 -6.98 49.46 17.78
C SER A 576 -6.31 50.73 17.24
N VAL A 577 -6.58 51.06 15.96
CA VAL A 577 -6.06 52.26 15.32
C VAL A 577 -6.73 53.51 15.87
N CYS A 578 -8.05 53.52 15.97
CA CYS A 578 -8.82 54.64 16.50
C CYS A 578 -8.36 54.98 17.95
N LEU A 579 -8.22 53.97 18.82
CA LEU A 579 -7.77 54.16 20.18
C LEU A 579 -6.34 54.76 20.24
N GLN A 580 -5.45 54.31 19.33
CA GLN A 580 -4.06 54.84 19.31
C GLN A 580 -3.96 56.32 18.87
N GLU A 581 -4.74 56.70 17.82
CA GLU A 581 -4.65 58.09 17.28
C GLU A 581 -5.49 59.10 18.08
N LEU A 582 -6.70 58.70 18.55
CA LEU A 582 -7.62 59.59 19.28
C LEU A 582 -7.28 59.77 20.78
N VAL A 583 -6.25 59.18 21.29
CA VAL A 583 -5.66 59.47 22.63
C VAL A 583 -5.14 60.88 22.68
N SER A 584 -4.69 61.45 21.55
CA SER A 584 -4.12 62.81 21.44
C SER A 584 -5.22 63.87 21.73
N THR A 585 -4.81 65.03 22.30
CA THR A 585 -5.69 66.17 22.56
C THR A 585 -6.19 66.79 21.23
N PRO A 586 -7.40 67.47 21.19
CA PRO A 586 -7.91 68.08 19.98
C PRO A 586 -6.94 69.04 19.31
N SER A 587 -6.24 69.84 20.11
CA SER A 587 -5.27 70.84 19.61
C SER A 587 -4.05 70.17 18.88
N VAL A 588 -3.67 68.98 19.33
CA VAL A 588 -2.59 68.16 18.69
C VAL A 588 -3.10 67.46 17.44
N LEU A 589 -4.40 67.07 17.44
CA LEU A 589 -5.04 66.41 16.28
C LEU A 589 -5.20 67.38 15.11
N MET A 590 -5.51 68.67 15.36
CA MET A 590 -5.72 69.69 14.34
C MET A 590 -4.36 70.14 13.70
N ARG A 591 -3.25 69.87 14.32
CA ARG A 591 -1.92 70.23 13.75
C ARG A 591 -1.43 69.13 12.83
N PRO A 592 -0.79 69.46 11.71
CA PRO A 592 -0.11 68.46 10.88
C PRO A 592 0.92 67.70 11.73
N LYS A 593 0.98 66.38 11.49
CA LYS A 593 1.91 65.47 12.22
C LYS A 593 3.36 65.92 11.90
N ALA A 594 4.10 66.39 12.90
CA ALA A 594 5.46 66.77 12.70
C ALA A 594 6.28 65.58 12.12
N PRO A 595 7.16 65.85 11.13
CA PRO A 595 8.03 64.77 10.58
C PRO A 595 8.85 64.17 11.69
N LYS A 596 8.83 62.81 11.78
CA LYS A 596 9.68 62.10 12.76
C LYS A 596 11.13 62.43 12.53
N ALA A 597 11.85 62.83 13.60
CA ALA A 597 13.27 63.09 13.54
C ALA A 597 14.05 61.88 13.03
N GLY A 598 14.96 62.08 12.10
CA GLY A 598 15.79 60.99 11.53
C GLY A 598 16.74 60.42 12.57
N LYS A 599 16.48 59.19 13.03
CA LYS A 599 17.45 58.44 13.86
C LYS A 599 18.35 57.60 12.95
N ARG A 600 19.59 57.36 13.36
CA ARG A 600 20.54 56.49 12.65
C ARG A 600 19.90 55.08 12.49
N ILE A 601 19.90 54.57 11.26
CA ILE A 601 19.37 53.22 10.94
C ILE A 601 20.44 52.17 11.16
N LEU A 602 20.00 50.89 11.35
CA LEU A 602 20.89 49.77 11.61
C LEU A 602 21.91 49.53 10.48
N MET A 603 21.54 49.79 9.21
CA MET A 603 22.46 49.70 8.07
C MET A 603 23.57 50.74 8.06
N GLU A 604 23.36 51.91 8.70
CA GLU A 604 24.42 52.92 8.87
C GLU A 604 25.53 52.44 9.80
N ARG A 605 25.23 51.47 10.67
CA ARG A 605 26.24 50.86 11.58
C ARG A 605 27.10 49.81 10.86
N ILE A 606 26.77 49.42 9.63
CA ILE A 606 27.52 48.45 8.83
C ILE A 606 28.26 49.23 7.72
N PRO A 607 29.50 49.71 7.96
CA PRO A 607 30.21 50.60 7.05
C PRO A 607 30.50 49.96 5.69
N LEU A 608 30.62 48.63 5.64
CA LEU A 608 30.94 47.89 4.42
C LEU A 608 29.82 47.99 3.38
N ILE A 609 28.55 47.98 3.82
CA ILE A 609 27.37 48.10 2.96
C ILE A 609 27.08 49.57 2.70
N TRP A 610 27.07 50.41 3.76
CA TRP A 610 26.69 51.82 3.66
C TRP A 610 27.58 52.65 2.72
N LYS A 611 28.89 52.37 2.70
CA LYS A 611 29.88 53.11 1.82
C LYS A 611 29.66 52.78 0.34
N ARG A 612 29.16 51.58 0.00
CA ARG A 612 28.91 51.14 -1.40
C ARG A 612 27.59 51.65 -1.97
N LEU A 613 26.66 52.16 -1.16
CA LEU A 613 25.36 52.67 -1.61
C LEU A 613 25.50 54.09 -2.18
N ASN A 614 24.83 54.33 -3.35
CA ASN A 614 24.65 55.63 -3.96
C ASN A 614 23.70 56.50 -3.12
N PHE A 615 23.72 57.84 -3.31
CA PHE A 615 22.90 58.81 -2.58
C PHE A 615 21.42 58.40 -2.57
N ASN A 616 20.85 58.10 -3.74
CA ASN A 616 19.45 57.69 -3.88
C ASN A 616 19.11 56.42 -3.10
N GLN A 617 20.01 55.47 -3.04
CA GLN A 617 19.84 54.23 -2.27
C GLN A 617 19.90 54.52 -0.75
N LYS A 618 20.80 55.37 -0.30
CA LYS A 618 20.86 55.80 1.10
C LYS A 618 19.62 56.52 1.55
N VAL A 619 19.04 57.39 0.69
CA VAL A 619 17.78 58.10 0.97
C VAL A 619 16.63 57.13 1.04
N THR A 620 16.52 56.16 0.09
CA THR A 620 15.47 55.14 0.08
C THR A 620 15.55 54.31 1.37
N MET A 621 16.73 53.85 1.79
CA MET A 621 16.91 53.07 3.02
C MET A 621 16.54 53.85 4.28
N ARG A 622 16.95 55.13 4.38
CA ARG A 622 16.52 55.98 5.49
C ARG A 622 15.02 56.16 5.54
N ASN A 623 14.37 56.42 4.43
CA ASN A 623 12.92 56.57 4.36
C ASN A 623 12.19 55.30 4.76
N LEU A 624 12.63 54.15 4.27
CA LEU A 624 12.07 52.85 4.53
C LEU A 624 12.07 52.49 6.02
N PHE A 625 13.17 52.72 6.72
CA PHE A 625 13.32 52.45 8.15
C PHE A 625 12.85 53.58 9.08
N ARG A 626 12.51 54.74 8.54
CA ARG A 626 11.95 55.90 9.29
C ARG A 626 10.55 55.57 9.81
N TYR A 627 9.78 54.84 9.03
CA TYR A 627 8.42 54.43 9.35
C TYR A 627 8.35 52.92 9.64
N LYS A 628 8.93 52.47 10.75
CA LYS A 628 9.07 51.06 11.13
C LYS A 628 7.77 50.29 11.13
N LYS A 629 6.65 50.88 11.63
CA LYS A 629 5.35 50.23 11.68
C LYS A 629 4.87 49.83 10.26
N ARG A 630 4.94 50.76 9.33
CA ARG A 630 4.60 50.57 7.92
C ARG A 630 5.53 49.55 7.24
N PHE A 631 6.86 49.67 7.48
CA PHE A 631 7.82 48.71 6.97
C PHE A 631 7.45 47.27 7.33
N TRP A 632 7.26 46.98 8.62
CA TRP A 632 6.90 45.65 9.07
C TRP A 632 5.53 45.18 8.58
N MET A 633 4.51 46.05 8.49
CA MET A 633 3.21 45.73 7.95
C MET A 633 3.28 45.31 6.48
N SER A 634 4.06 46.05 5.67
CA SER A 634 4.27 45.67 4.26
C SER A 634 5.07 44.38 4.10
N VAL A 635 6.15 44.24 4.86
CA VAL A 635 7.01 43.05 4.82
C VAL A 635 6.25 41.79 5.25
N ILE A 636 5.43 41.82 6.33
CA ILE A 636 4.64 40.71 6.81
C ILE A 636 3.52 40.35 5.80
N GLY A 637 2.88 41.36 5.19
CA GLY A 637 1.88 41.15 4.16
C GLY A 637 2.44 40.42 2.93
N ILE A 638 3.59 40.87 2.43
CA ILE A 638 4.28 40.25 1.30
C ILE A 638 4.80 38.84 1.68
N ALA A 639 5.35 38.70 2.89
CA ALA A 639 5.81 37.39 3.39
C ALA A 639 4.69 36.36 3.50
N GLY A 640 3.51 36.78 4.00
CA GLY A 640 2.34 35.92 4.06
C GLY A 640 1.89 35.46 2.66
N CYS A 641 1.87 36.35 1.69
CA CYS A 641 1.53 36.04 0.29
C CYS A 641 2.54 35.06 -0.34
N THR A 642 3.84 35.33 -0.16
CA THR A 642 4.90 34.43 -0.67
C THR A 642 4.83 33.06 -0.01
N ALA A 643 4.55 33.00 1.30
CA ALA A 643 4.37 31.75 2.03
C ALA A 643 3.19 30.93 1.51
N LEU A 644 2.08 31.58 1.14
CA LEU A 644 0.92 30.91 0.53
C LEU A 644 1.22 30.36 -0.87
N ILE A 645 1.93 31.10 -1.70
CA ILE A 645 2.38 30.63 -3.02
C ILE A 645 3.29 29.41 -2.84
N MET A 646 4.25 29.50 -1.91
CA MET A 646 5.16 28.41 -1.59
C MET A 646 4.43 27.20 -1.03
N LEU A 647 3.41 27.37 -0.19
CA LEU A 647 2.55 26.31 0.32
C LEU A 647 1.86 25.59 -0.82
N GLY A 648 1.26 26.31 -1.77
CA GLY A 648 0.56 25.71 -2.90
C GLY A 648 1.49 24.82 -3.74
N PHE A 649 2.63 25.34 -4.18
CA PHE A 649 3.61 24.55 -4.93
C PHE A 649 4.24 23.43 -4.09
N GLY A 650 4.44 23.68 -2.79
CA GLY A 650 4.97 22.71 -1.84
C GLY A 650 4.05 21.51 -1.67
N ILE A 651 2.74 21.69 -1.48
CA ILE A 651 1.76 20.60 -1.38
C ILE A 651 1.74 19.79 -2.70
N LYS A 652 1.73 20.51 -3.86
CA LYS A 652 1.81 19.82 -5.15
C LYS A 652 3.00 18.88 -5.21
N ASN A 653 4.18 19.37 -4.85
CA ASN A 653 5.41 18.57 -4.87
C ASN A 653 5.35 17.43 -3.86
N SER A 654 4.89 17.69 -2.62
CA SER A 654 4.78 16.68 -1.56
C SER A 654 3.91 15.49 -1.96
N VAL A 655 2.87 15.73 -2.76
CA VAL A 655 1.97 14.69 -3.27
C VAL A 655 2.55 14.03 -4.53
N SER A 656 3.07 14.81 -5.48
CA SER A 656 3.56 14.27 -6.76
C SER A 656 4.82 13.41 -6.61
N ASP A 657 5.68 13.74 -5.66
CA ASP A 657 6.95 13.04 -5.44
C ASP A 657 6.80 11.75 -4.62
N ILE A 658 5.61 11.45 -4.08
CA ILE A 658 5.31 10.17 -3.42
C ILE A 658 5.60 9.02 -4.39
N ILE A 659 5.16 9.17 -5.64
CA ILE A 659 5.23 8.14 -6.68
C ILE A 659 6.67 7.77 -7.02
N PRO A 660 7.51 8.69 -7.51
CA PRO A 660 8.90 8.36 -7.80
C PRO A 660 9.64 7.86 -6.54
N SER A 661 9.36 8.42 -5.37
CA SER A 661 10.01 7.98 -4.13
C SER A 661 9.63 6.55 -3.72
N GLN A 662 8.37 6.14 -3.88
CA GLN A 662 7.96 4.77 -3.55
C GLN A 662 8.35 3.77 -4.64
N TYR A 663 8.05 4.08 -5.90
CA TYR A 663 8.10 3.12 -6.99
C TYR A 663 9.42 3.11 -7.77
N GLU A 664 10.28 4.14 -7.62
CA GLU A 664 11.59 4.19 -8.24
C GLU A 664 12.74 4.12 -7.23
N GLU A 665 12.57 4.68 -5.99
CA GLU A 665 13.62 4.67 -4.98
C GLU A 665 13.49 3.51 -3.99
N VAL A 666 12.28 3.19 -3.50
CA VAL A 666 12.04 2.12 -2.52
C VAL A 666 11.90 0.77 -3.20
N TYR A 667 11.00 0.62 -4.17
CA TYR A 667 10.81 -0.61 -4.91
C TYR A 667 11.78 -0.71 -6.08
N LYS A 668 12.39 -1.90 -6.24
CA LYS A 668 13.38 -2.20 -7.29
C LYS A 668 13.02 -3.41 -8.13
N TYR A 669 11.82 -3.96 -7.97
CA TYR A 669 11.28 -5.04 -8.77
C TYR A 669 10.39 -4.50 -9.90
N ASP A 670 10.22 -5.28 -10.96
CA ASP A 670 9.37 -4.91 -12.11
C ASP A 670 8.01 -5.57 -12.06
N ALA A 671 7.95 -6.77 -11.47
CA ALA A 671 6.71 -7.53 -11.31
C ALA A 671 6.65 -8.25 -9.97
N LEU A 672 5.44 -8.40 -9.45
CA LEU A 672 5.10 -9.20 -8.27
C LEU A 672 4.16 -10.31 -8.73
N ILE A 673 4.56 -11.55 -8.53
CA ILE A 673 3.76 -12.74 -8.86
C ILE A 673 3.18 -13.28 -7.57
N LYS A 674 1.87 -13.44 -7.51
CA LYS A 674 1.17 -14.10 -6.40
C LYS A 674 1.01 -15.58 -6.75
N LEU A 675 1.43 -16.46 -5.87
CA LEU A 675 1.27 -17.90 -6.00
C LEU A 675 -0.10 -18.35 -5.45
N ASN A 676 -0.64 -19.42 -6.01
CA ASN A 676 -1.85 -20.05 -5.47
C ASN A 676 -1.54 -20.78 -4.17
N SER A 677 -2.52 -20.91 -3.28
CA SER A 677 -2.36 -21.52 -1.96
C SER A 677 -2.01 -23.03 -2.01
N ASN A 678 -2.16 -23.68 -3.16
CA ASN A 678 -1.98 -25.13 -3.35
C ASN A 678 -0.58 -25.50 -3.87
N VAL A 679 0.38 -24.57 -3.89
CA VAL A 679 1.72 -24.86 -4.41
C VAL A 679 2.58 -25.48 -3.33
N GLU A 680 2.84 -26.78 -3.46
CA GLU A 680 3.71 -27.53 -2.54
C GLU A 680 5.20 -27.22 -2.71
N ASP A 681 5.66 -26.92 -3.92
CA ASP A 681 7.07 -26.67 -4.25
C ASP A 681 7.28 -25.32 -4.93
N THR A 682 7.33 -24.27 -4.11
CA THR A 682 7.60 -22.89 -4.58
C THR A 682 8.95 -22.78 -5.32
N LYS A 683 9.94 -23.54 -4.92
CA LYS A 683 11.28 -23.55 -5.56
C LYS A 683 11.24 -24.05 -7.00
N LYS A 684 10.34 -24.98 -7.31
CA LYS A 684 10.17 -25.48 -8.68
C LYS A 684 9.62 -24.38 -9.60
N ILE A 685 8.69 -23.56 -9.10
CA ILE A 685 8.14 -22.43 -9.83
C ILE A 685 9.18 -21.33 -9.98
N GLU A 686 9.89 -21.00 -8.91
CA GLU A 686 11.02 -20.06 -8.97
C GLU A 686 12.02 -20.43 -10.06
N ASN A 687 12.41 -21.71 -10.11
CA ASN A 687 13.34 -22.22 -11.12
C ASN A 687 12.76 -22.17 -12.55
N LYS A 688 11.45 -22.36 -12.72
CA LYS A 688 10.80 -22.21 -14.04
C LYS A 688 10.82 -20.73 -14.47
N ILE A 689 10.47 -19.80 -13.58
CA ILE A 689 10.41 -18.37 -13.89
C ILE A 689 11.82 -17.81 -14.15
N LYS A 690 12.84 -18.23 -13.39
CA LYS A 690 14.26 -17.86 -13.61
C LYS A 690 14.78 -18.23 -15.00
N ARG A 691 14.19 -19.23 -15.66
CA ARG A 691 14.60 -19.66 -17.03
C ARG A 691 13.93 -18.85 -18.13
N ILE A 692 12.97 -17.96 -17.80
CA ILE A 692 12.31 -17.13 -18.79
C ILE A 692 13.29 -16.05 -19.27
N GLU A 693 13.43 -15.93 -20.59
CA GLU A 693 14.29 -14.91 -21.20
C GLU A 693 13.88 -13.50 -20.73
N GLY A 694 14.85 -12.76 -20.19
CA GLY A 694 14.65 -11.40 -19.69
C GLY A 694 14.36 -11.29 -18.20
N VAL A 695 14.26 -12.39 -17.45
CA VAL A 695 14.26 -12.39 -15.97
C VAL A 695 15.72 -12.34 -15.49
N HIS A 696 16.05 -11.30 -14.71
CA HIS A 696 17.40 -11.07 -14.21
C HIS A 696 17.57 -11.66 -12.80
N ASN A 697 16.61 -11.40 -11.91
CA ASN A 697 16.63 -11.86 -10.55
C ASN A 697 15.21 -12.11 -10.04
N LEU A 698 15.09 -12.97 -9.01
CA LEU A 698 13.82 -13.36 -8.40
C LEU A 698 14.05 -13.82 -6.97
N THR A 699 13.17 -13.38 -6.05
CA THR A 699 13.14 -13.89 -4.66
C THR A 699 11.71 -14.08 -4.18
N GLY A 700 11.50 -15.14 -3.38
CA GLY A 700 10.22 -15.42 -2.74
C GLY A 700 10.07 -14.72 -1.39
N ALA A 701 8.82 -14.38 -1.04
CA ALA A 701 8.45 -13.92 0.29
C ALA A 701 7.05 -14.40 0.66
N TYR A 702 6.78 -14.56 1.97
CA TYR A 702 5.44 -14.78 2.47
C TYR A 702 4.78 -13.43 2.76
N ARG A 703 3.64 -13.15 2.15
CA ARG A 703 2.89 -11.90 2.31
C ARG A 703 1.52 -12.18 2.90
N GLN A 704 1.18 -11.45 3.97
CA GLN A 704 -0.10 -11.57 4.65
C GLN A 704 -0.60 -10.22 5.15
N ASN A 705 -1.91 -10.01 5.10
CA ASN A 705 -2.53 -8.85 5.73
C ASN A 705 -2.77 -9.13 7.21
N ILE A 706 -2.45 -8.17 8.04
CA ILE A 706 -2.58 -8.23 9.50
C ILE A 706 -3.20 -6.94 10.03
N THR A 707 -3.71 -6.99 11.25
CA THR A 707 -4.21 -5.81 11.96
C THR A 707 -3.24 -5.45 13.07
N VAL A 708 -2.69 -4.24 13.02
CA VAL A 708 -1.82 -3.70 14.07
C VAL A 708 -2.67 -2.94 15.06
N LEU A 709 -2.57 -3.33 16.32
CA LEU A 709 -3.37 -2.76 17.41
C LEU A 709 -2.76 -1.42 17.85
N GLY A 710 -3.52 -0.36 17.71
CA GLY A 710 -3.14 0.99 18.14
C GLY A 710 -3.82 1.39 19.46
N ASN A 711 -3.44 2.55 20.00
CA ASN A 711 -4.03 3.05 21.25
C ASN A 711 -5.47 3.60 21.09
N SER A 712 -5.78 4.15 19.91
CA SER A 712 -7.06 4.80 19.61
C SER A 712 -7.83 4.07 18.52
N GLU A 713 -7.15 3.49 17.58
CA GLU A 713 -7.70 2.78 16.42
C GLU A 713 -6.70 1.73 15.93
N ASP A 714 -7.19 0.73 15.23
CA ASP A 714 -6.40 -0.35 14.68
C ASP A 714 -6.02 -0.05 13.23
N TYR A 715 -4.83 -0.49 12.79
CA TYR A 715 -4.28 -0.19 11.47
C TYR A 715 -4.09 -1.46 10.64
N TYR A 716 -4.69 -1.51 9.47
CA TYR A 716 -4.41 -2.57 8.50
C TYR A 716 -2.99 -2.43 7.96
N SER A 717 -2.23 -3.50 8.01
CA SER A 717 -0.83 -3.54 7.58
C SER A 717 -0.54 -4.81 6.78
N THR A 718 0.43 -4.72 5.89
CA THR A 718 0.94 -5.89 5.16
C THR A 718 2.21 -6.39 5.83
N MET A 719 2.18 -7.64 6.28
CA MET A 719 3.34 -8.36 6.79
C MET A 719 4.06 -9.07 5.64
N ILE A 720 5.36 -8.89 5.55
CA ILE A 720 6.24 -9.50 4.55
C ILE A 720 7.34 -10.25 5.29
N VAL A 721 7.33 -11.59 5.13
CA VAL A 721 8.33 -12.49 5.71
C VAL A 721 9.29 -12.90 4.60
N TYR A 722 10.58 -12.59 4.76
CA TYR A 722 11.62 -12.87 3.78
C TYR A 722 12.52 -14.01 4.25
N ASP A 723 12.97 -14.86 3.33
CA ASP A 723 13.88 -15.98 3.61
C ASP A 723 15.32 -15.49 3.76
N ASN A 724 15.77 -14.59 2.87
CA ASN A 724 17.15 -14.09 2.82
C ASN A 724 17.16 -12.54 2.82
N ALA A 725 17.85 -11.98 3.83
CA ALA A 725 17.98 -10.54 4.00
C ALA A 725 18.75 -9.84 2.86
N ASP A 726 19.72 -10.49 2.25
CA ASP A 726 20.51 -9.89 1.18
C ASP A 726 19.80 -9.95 -0.17
N GLU A 727 18.98 -10.98 -0.38
CA GLU A 727 18.15 -11.08 -1.58
C GLU A 727 17.05 -10.01 -1.57
N ILE A 728 16.27 -9.89 -0.48
CA ILE A 728 15.15 -8.93 -0.41
C ILE A 728 15.62 -7.48 -0.57
N LYS A 729 16.83 -7.12 -0.12
CA LYS A 729 17.43 -5.79 -0.31
C LYS A 729 17.70 -5.44 -1.77
N SER A 730 17.76 -6.42 -2.66
CA SER A 730 17.89 -6.18 -4.11
C SER A 730 16.58 -5.71 -4.72
N PHE A 731 15.45 -6.02 -4.10
CA PHE A 731 14.09 -5.69 -4.57
C PHE A 731 13.42 -4.56 -3.78
N ILE A 732 13.83 -4.33 -2.52
CA ILE A 732 13.27 -3.29 -1.66
C ILE A 732 14.42 -2.56 -0.95
N ASN A 733 14.47 -1.24 -1.10
CA ASN A 733 15.44 -0.41 -0.37
C ASN A 733 14.94 -0.10 1.05
N PHE A 734 15.68 -0.57 2.04
CA PHE A 734 15.43 -0.30 3.45
C PHE A 734 16.33 0.85 3.93
N ASN A 735 15.82 2.08 3.87
CA ASN A 735 16.53 3.27 4.35
C ASN A 735 15.93 3.72 5.68
N ASP A 736 16.76 3.93 6.69
CA ASP A 736 16.34 4.50 7.98
C ASP A 736 15.72 5.89 7.77
N TYR A 737 14.55 6.12 8.39
CA TYR A 737 13.74 7.32 8.14
C TYR A 737 14.43 8.63 8.56
N LYS A 738 15.34 8.62 9.55
CA LYS A 738 16.07 9.79 10.02
C LYS A 738 17.39 9.97 9.29
N THR A 739 18.20 8.92 9.27
CA THR A 739 19.61 9.00 8.81
C THR A 739 19.74 8.80 7.31
N LYS A 740 18.69 8.27 6.65
CA LYS A 740 18.68 7.89 5.22
C LYS A 740 19.73 6.84 4.85
N LYS A 741 20.37 6.21 5.83
CA LYS A 741 21.34 5.14 5.62
C LYS A 741 20.61 3.79 5.47
N LYS A 742 21.21 2.87 4.72
CA LYS A 742 20.70 1.51 4.57
C LYS A 742 20.65 0.81 5.92
N VAL A 743 19.55 0.15 6.21
CA VAL A 743 19.31 -0.62 7.42
C VAL A 743 19.85 -2.04 7.25
N ILE A 744 20.46 -2.58 8.31
CA ILE A 744 20.85 -4.00 8.38
C ILE A 744 19.62 -4.76 8.91
N LEU A 745 19.11 -5.71 8.13
CA LEU A 745 18.01 -6.57 8.54
C LEU A 745 18.55 -7.68 9.43
N ASN A 746 18.01 -7.79 10.64
CA ASN A 746 18.42 -8.77 11.67
C ASN A 746 17.20 -9.58 12.14
N ASP A 747 17.47 -10.69 12.84
CA ASP A 747 16.44 -11.57 13.41
C ASP A 747 16.01 -11.17 14.84
N ASP A 748 16.30 -9.94 15.28
CA ASP A 748 16.03 -9.45 16.64
C ASP A 748 14.73 -8.65 16.80
N GLY A 749 13.90 -8.61 15.77
CA GLY A 749 12.63 -7.89 15.76
C GLY A 749 12.10 -7.57 14.37
N VAL A 750 11.10 -6.73 14.31
CA VAL A 750 10.44 -6.33 13.07
C VAL A 750 10.91 -4.97 12.57
N VAL A 751 10.90 -4.80 11.24
CA VAL A 751 11.15 -3.52 10.58
C VAL A 751 9.81 -2.97 10.11
N ILE A 752 9.48 -1.73 10.49
CA ILE A 752 8.18 -1.12 10.18
C ILE A 752 8.31 0.17 9.38
N SER A 753 7.25 0.50 8.63
CA SER A 753 7.17 1.77 7.89
C SER A 753 7.08 2.97 8.84
N GLN A 754 7.68 4.12 8.43
CA GLN A 754 7.70 5.36 9.22
C GLN A 754 6.29 5.82 9.61
N LYS A 755 5.33 5.77 8.68
CA LYS A 755 3.96 6.24 8.95
C LYS A 755 3.27 5.40 10.02
N LEU A 756 3.47 4.07 9.98
CA LEU A 756 2.96 3.16 11.01
C LEU A 756 3.57 3.48 12.38
N ALA A 757 4.89 3.68 12.44
CA ALA A 757 5.56 4.04 13.68
C ALA A 757 5.04 5.37 14.27
N GLU A 758 4.78 6.38 13.42
CA GLU A 758 4.22 7.67 13.84
C GLU A 758 2.78 7.52 14.39
N LYS A 759 1.94 6.68 13.74
CA LYS A 759 0.56 6.42 14.18
C LYS A 759 0.49 5.67 15.51
N LEU A 760 1.34 4.68 15.70
CA LEU A 760 1.45 3.93 16.96
C LEU A 760 2.17 4.72 18.06
N GLY A 761 2.92 5.77 17.71
CA GLY A 761 3.77 6.52 18.64
C GLY A 761 5.02 5.75 19.10
N VAL A 762 5.42 4.67 18.39
CA VAL A 762 6.53 3.79 18.76
C VAL A 762 7.85 4.22 18.15
N LYS A 763 8.94 3.98 18.88
CA LYS A 763 10.33 4.26 18.46
C LYS A 763 11.10 2.96 18.28
N LYS A 764 12.25 3.06 17.63
CA LYS A 764 13.21 1.97 17.55
C LYS A 764 13.54 1.42 18.94
N GLY A 765 13.39 0.12 19.12
CA GLY A 765 13.64 -0.61 20.37
C GLY A 765 12.40 -0.82 21.25
N GLU A 766 11.30 -0.13 20.98
CA GLU A 766 10.02 -0.30 21.68
C GLU A 766 9.23 -1.46 21.07
N THR A 767 8.15 -1.86 21.73
CA THR A 767 7.30 -2.98 21.30
C THR A 767 6.01 -2.50 20.66
N MET A 768 5.49 -3.31 19.73
CA MET A 768 4.17 -3.15 19.13
C MET A 768 3.42 -4.49 19.16
N THR A 769 2.10 -4.44 19.06
CA THR A 769 1.26 -5.64 19.01
C THR A 769 0.44 -5.67 17.73
N PHE A 770 0.41 -6.84 17.08
CA PHE A 770 -0.46 -7.07 15.93
C PHE A 770 -1.29 -8.35 16.13
N SER A 771 -2.43 -8.42 15.45
CA SER A 771 -3.31 -9.58 15.42
C SER A 771 -3.17 -10.29 14.07
N TYR A 772 -2.94 -11.58 14.12
CA TYR A 772 -2.89 -12.47 12.97
C TYR A 772 -3.58 -13.79 13.34
N ASP A 773 -4.51 -14.26 12.52
CA ASP A 773 -5.33 -15.46 12.73
C ASP A 773 -5.95 -15.52 14.15
N ASN A 774 -6.60 -14.41 14.56
CA ASN A 774 -7.19 -14.19 15.88
C ASN A 774 -6.22 -14.27 17.08
N THR A 775 -4.91 -14.39 16.84
CA THR A 775 -3.89 -14.42 17.88
C THR A 775 -3.14 -13.10 17.93
N LYS A 776 -2.86 -12.59 19.12
CA LYS A 776 -2.10 -11.35 19.33
C LYS A 776 -0.64 -11.65 19.58
N TYR A 777 0.22 -11.00 18.81
CA TYR A 777 1.67 -11.11 18.89
C TYR A 777 2.29 -9.77 19.25
N THR A 778 3.10 -9.75 20.32
CA THR A 778 3.86 -8.56 20.73
C THR A 778 5.31 -8.72 20.29
N VAL A 779 5.81 -7.76 19.52
CA VAL A 779 7.13 -7.82 18.88
C VAL A 779 7.91 -6.52 19.09
N LYS A 780 9.24 -6.62 19.10
CA LYS A 780 10.14 -5.47 19.21
C LYS A 780 10.36 -4.84 17.83
N VAL A 781 10.31 -3.52 17.76
CA VAL A 781 10.63 -2.74 16.56
C VAL A 781 12.15 -2.58 16.47
N SER A 782 12.79 -3.33 15.57
CA SER A 782 14.23 -3.28 15.35
C SER A 782 14.67 -2.03 14.58
N HIS A 783 13.92 -1.68 13.53
CA HIS A 783 14.18 -0.48 12.71
C HIS A 783 12.88 0.13 12.17
N ILE A 784 12.95 1.44 11.86
CA ILE A 784 11.88 2.18 11.20
C ILE A 784 12.43 2.68 9.86
N VAL A 785 11.76 2.26 8.77
CA VAL A 785 12.20 2.57 7.41
C VAL A 785 11.27 3.53 6.71
N GLN A 786 11.83 4.29 5.76
CA GLN A 786 11.08 5.22 4.96
C GLN A 786 10.31 4.48 3.88
N GLN A 787 9.00 4.51 4.00
CA GLN A 787 8.06 4.07 2.98
C GLN A 787 6.89 5.03 2.92
N TYR A 788 6.37 5.26 1.72
CA TYR A 788 5.43 6.36 1.45
C TYR A 788 3.99 5.89 1.29
N VAL A 789 3.78 4.64 0.92
CA VAL A 789 2.44 4.09 0.62
C VAL A 789 2.20 2.83 1.44
N ASN A 790 1.05 2.78 2.10
CA ASN A 790 0.57 1.71 2.97
C ASN A 790 1.47 1.43 4.18
N HIS A 791 0.90 0.75 5.16
CA HIS A 791 1.62 0.26 6.33
C HIS A 791 2.24 -1.10 6.05
N GLN A 792 3.52 -1.25 6.33
CA GLN A 792 4.24 -2.49 6.07
C GLN A 792 5.11 -2.89 7.26
N ILE A 793 5.18 -4.19 7.48
CA ILE A 793 6.00 -4.83 8.51
C ILE A 793 6.84 -5.90 7.83
N TYR A 794 8.14 -5.87 8.06
CA TYR A 794 9.09 -6.84 7.52
C TYR A 794 9.73 -7.63 8.65
N MET A 795 9.87 -8.92 8.45
CA MET A 795 10.57 -9.80 9.38
C MET A 795 11.22 -10.99 8.65
N SER A 796 12.25 -11.57 9.24
CA SER A 796 12.85 -12.77 8.70
C SER A 796 11.96 -13.99 8.91
N LYS A 797 12.15 -15.01 8.10
CA LYS A 797 11.48 -16.31 8.23
C LYS A 797 11.78 -16.96 9.58
N THR A 798 13.04 -16.94 10.00
CA THR A 798 13.47 -17.48 11.29
C THR A 798 12.73 -16.80 12.44
N PHE A 799 12.63 -15.47 12.41
CA PHE A 799 11.91 -14.73 13.44
C PHE A 799 10.41 -15.06 13.43
N TYR A 800 9.78 -15.11 12.25
CA TYR A 800 8.37 -15.45 12.09
C TYR A 800 8.04 -16.85 12.62
N GLU A 801 8.81 -17.87 12.22
CA GLU A 801 8.59 -19.26 12.62
C GLU A 801 8.78 -19.45 14.14
N ASN A 802 9.78 -18.76 14.74
CA ASN A 802 9.98 -18.76 16.19
C ASN A 802 8.86 -18.05 16.94
N LEU A 803 8.28 -16.98 16.38
CA LEU A 803 7.22 -16.20 17.00
C LEU A 803 5.87 -16.92 16.95
N THR A 804 5.53 -17.50 15.81
CA THR A 804 4.18 -18.05 15.55
C THR A 804 4.12 -19.56 15.71
N GLY A 805 5.24 -20.27 15.63
CA GLY A 805 5.29 -21.74 15.54
C GLY A 805 4.86 -22.29 14.18
N MET A 806 4.49 -21.43 13.23
CA MET A 806 4.00 -21.80 11.90
C MET A 806 5.13 -21.73 10.88
N ARG A 807 5.19 -22.71 9.96
CA ARG A 807 6.12 -22.63 8.82
C ARG A 807 5.57 -21.66 7.78
N SER A 808 6.42 -20.79 7.25
CA SER A 808 6.11 -19.92 6.14
C SER A 808 6.63 -20.48 4.81
N SER A 809 5.79 -20.54 3.80
CA SER A 809 6.16 -20.76 2.41
C SER A 809 5.94 -19.49 1.60
N ALA A 810 6.74 -19.24 0.57
CA ALA A 810 6.57 -18.05 -0.26
C ALA A 810 5.17 -18.04 -0.91
N SER A 811 4.42 -16.97 -0.68
CA SER A 811 3.12 -16.72 -1.32
C SER A 811 3.22 -15.70 -2.47
N ILE A 812 4.34 -14.97 -2.54
CA ILE A 812 4.65 -14.01 -3.59
C ILE A 812 6.09 -14.17 -4.06
N LEU A 813 6.34 -13.80 -5.32
CA LEU A 813 7.68 -13.71 -5.91
C LEU A 813 7.90 -12.28 -6.40
N TYR A 814 8.99 -11.66 -5.95
CA TYR A 814 9.50 -10.41 -6.51
C TYR A 814 10.37 -10.73 -7.72
N VAL A 815 10.13 -10.10 -8.85
CA VAL A 815 10.82 -10.35 -10.12
C VAL A 815 11.43 -9.06 -10.65
N ASP A 816 12.75 -9.11 -10.90
CA ASP A 816 13.48 -8.11 -11.68
C ASP A 816 13.63 -8.63 -13.09
N MET A 817 13.09 -7.90 -14.08
CA MET A 817 13.04 -8.35 -15.46
C MET A 817 13.08 -7.20 -16.46
N ASN A 818 13.55 -7.51 -17.67
CA ASN A 818 13.42 -6.56 -18.77
C ASN A 818 11.95 -6.45 -19.23
N THR A 819 11.35 -5.29 -19.07
CA THR A 819 9.93 -4.97 -19.32
C THR A 819 9.55 -4.90 -20.81
N LYS A 820 10.33 -5.50 -21.72
CA LYS A 820 9.94 -5.60 -23.13
C LYS A 820 8.62 -6.37 -23.29
N LYS A 821 7.76 -5.93 -24.21
CA LYS A 821 6.44 -6.54 -24.45
C LYS A 821 6.50 -8.05 -24.70
N SER A 822 7.55 -8.56 -25.36
CA SER A 822 7.77 -10.00 -25.59
C SER A 822 7.89 -10.78 -24.27
N ASN A 823 8.71 -10.28 -23.34
CA ASN A 823 9.02 -10.94 -22.08
C ASN A 823 7.80 -10.94 -21.13
N ILE A 824 7.07 -9.81 -21.12
CA ILE A 824 5.80 -9.69 -20.39
C ILE A 824 4.78 -10.69 -20.97
N LYS A 825 4.71 -10.85 -22.29
CA LYS A 825 3.81 -11.82 -22.92
C LYS A 825 4.16 -13.26 -22.56
N THR A 826 5.44 -13.60 -22.53
CA THR A 826 5.94 -14.92 -22.13
C THR A 826 5.61 -15.18 -20.66
N LEU A 827 5.86 -14.22 -19.77
CA LEU A 827 5.51 -14.37 -18.35
C LEU A 827 3.99 -14.48 -18.12
N LYS A 828 3.18 -13.73 -18.88
CA LYS A 828 1.71 -13.83 -18.85
C LYS A 828 1.20 -15.19 -19.33
N SER A 829 1.89 -15.88 -20.24
CA SER A 829 1.48 -17.23 -20.68
C SER A 829 1.63 -18.27 -19.55
N TYR A 830 2.41 -18.00 -18.52
CA TYR A 830 2.49 -18.83 -17.32
C TYR A 830 1.33 -18.61 -16.33
N LEU A 831 0.56 -17.50 -16.47
CA LEU A 831 -0.65 -17.26 -15.66
C LEU A 831 -1.78 -18.26 -15.96
N ASP A 832 -1.71 -18.95 -17.07
CA ASP A 832 -2.67 -20.02 -17.44
C ASP A 832 -2.38 -21.35 -16.70
N HIS A 833 -1.35 -21.41 -15.84
CA HIS A 833 -1.03 -22.60 -15.03
C HIS A 833 -1.62 -22.47 -13.62
N ASN A 834 -2.10 -23.56 -13.06
CA ASN A 834 -2.76 -23.65 -11.74
C ASN A 834 -1.86 -23.17 -10.56
N ASP A 835 -0.56 -22.96 -10.80
CA ASP A 835 0.40 -22.61 -9.76
C ASP A 835 0.47 -21.10 -9.48
N ILE A 836 0.06 -20.24 -10.44
CA ILE A 836 0.17 -18.79 -10.36
C ILE A 836 -1.23 -18.16 -10.35
N GLY A 837 -1.55 -17.43 -9.28
CA GLY A 837 -2.83 -16.75 -9.12
C GLY A 837 -2.90 -15.45 -9.91
N SER A 838 -1.92 -14.56 -9.74
CA SER A 838 -1.89 -13.29 -10.45
C SER A 838 -0.47 -12.73 -10.61
N MET A 839 -0.29 -11.80 -11.55
CA MET A 839 0.95 -11.05 -11.74
C MET A 839 0.66 -9.56 -11.80
N GLU A 840 1.14 -8.82 -10.83
CA GLU A 840 1.06 -7.36 -10.76
C GLU A 840 2.35 -6.74 -11.29
N ARG A 841 2.25 -5.80 -12.25
CA ARG A 841 3.40 -5.07 -12.77
C ARG A 841 3.52 -3.74 -12.05
N LEU A 842 4.73 -3.43 -11.60
CA LEU A 842 5.00 -2.17 -10.90
C LEU A 842 4.64 -0.94 -11.75
N THR A 843 4.90 -0.99 -13.07
CA THR A 843 4.55 0.09 -14.00
C THR A 843 3.04 0.31 -14.14
N ALA A 844 2.23 -0.74 -14.08
CA ALA A 844 0.77 -0.61 -14.13
C ALA A 844 0.22 0.02 -12.84
N SER A 845 0.72 -0.41 -11.68
CA SER A 845 0.38 0.17 -10.38
C SER A 845 0.83 1.65 -10.28
N LEU A 846 1.97 1.98 -10.88
CA LEU A 846 2.48 3.35 -10.98
C LEU A 846 1.56 4.24 -11.82
N ASP A 847 1.15 3.80 -13.01
CA ASP A 847 0.25 4.55 -13.89
C ASP A 847 -1.11 4.81 -13.21
N GLU A 848 -1.65 3.81 -12.55
CA GLU A 848 -2.91 3.89 -11.80
C GLU A 848 -2.80 4.89 -10.64
N PHE A 849 -1.74 4.81 -9.84
CA PHE A 849 -1.50 5.72 -8.74
C PHE A 849 -1.26 7.17 -9.21
N GLN A 850 -0.53 7.37 -10.32
CA GLN A 850 -0.36 8.69 -10.94
C GLN A 850 -1.70 9.32 -11.33
N GLN A 851 -2.60 8.54 -11.90
CA GLN A 851 -3.92 9.03 -12.27
C GLN A 851 -4.74 9.40 -11.05
N ARG A 852 -4.71 8.60 -9.96
CA ARG A 852 -5.34 8.94 -8.67
C ARG A 852 -4.81 10.27 -8.10
N MET A 853 -3.50 10.47 -8.11
CA MET A 853 -2.87 11.70 -7.58
C MET A 853 -3.13 12.93 -8.47
N SER A 854 -3.44 12.77 -9.73
CA SER A 854 -3.76 13.90 -10.64
C SER A 854 -4.94 14.73 -10.16
N SER A 855 -5.90 14.11 -9.45
CA SER A 855 -7.06 14.79 -8.85
C SER A 855 -6.65 15.82 -7.80
N LEU A 856 -5.71 15.47 -6.93
CA LEU A 856 -5.19 16.36 -5.90
C LEU A 856 -4.44 17.55 -6.52
N ASN A 857 -3.73 17.33 -7.64
CA ASN A 857 -3.03 18.41 -8.34
C ASN A 857 -3.98 19.53 -8.80
N ILE A 858 -5.22 19.21 -9.15
CA ILE A 858 -6.22 20.20 -9.58
C ILE A 858 -6.63 21.09 -8.39
N ILE A 859 -6.90 20.50 -7.23
CA ILE A 859 -7.23 21.25 -6.00
C ILE A 859 -6.09 22.21 -5.66
N VAL A 860 -4.86 21.70 -5.70
CA VAL A 860 -3.67 22.49 -5.41
C VAL A 860 -3.48 23.63 -6.42
N ALA A 861 -3.79 23.40 -7.70
CA ALA A 861 -3.71 24.44 -8.73
C ALA A 861 -4.70 25.59 -8.47
N ILE A 862 -5.94 25.27 -8.03
CA ILE A 862 -6.94 26.27 -7.65
C ILE A 862 -6.46 27.08 -6.45
N LEU A 863 -5.94 26.40 -5.41
CA LEU A 863 -5.42 27.04 -4.20
C LEU A 863 -4.24 27.96 -4.51
N SER A 864 -3.30 27.47 -5.33
CA SER A 864 -2.14 28.28 -5.79
C SER A 864 -2.58 29.48 -6.59
N GLY A 865 -3.59 29.36 -7.44
CA GLY A 865 -4.20 30.46 -8.18
C GLY A 865 -4.83 31.51 -7.25
N CYS A 866 -5.57 31.07 -6.22
CA CYS A 866 -6.14 31.98 -5.21
C CYS A 866 -5.04 32.70 -4.41
N ALA A 867 -3.96 31.99 -4.05
CA ALA A 867 -2.81 32.59 -3.36
C ALA A 867 -2.09 33.65 -4.23
N ALA A 868 -1.90 33.35 -5.51
CA ALA A 868 -1.33 34.28 -6.49
C ALA A 868 -2.19 35.53 -6.67
N LEU A 869 -3.51 35.35 -6.78
CA LEU A 869 -4.48 36.46 -6.87
C LEU A 869 -4.45 37.32 -5.59
N LEU A 870 -4.40 36.70 -4.41
CA LEU A 870 -4.28 37.43 -3.15
C LEU A 870 -2.97 38.23 -3.12
N CYS A 871 -1.86 37.63 -3.50
CA CYS A 871 -0.56 38.28 -3.57
C CYS A 871 -0.60 39.51 -4.47
N PHE A 872 -1.18 39.36 -5.65
CA PHE A 872 -1.35 40.48 -6.58
C PHE A 872 -2.19 41.63 -5.98
N ILE A 873 -3.32 41.33 -5.36
CA ILE A 873 -4.21 42.31 -4.73
C ILE A 873 -3.52 43.02 -3.57
N VAL A 874 -2.82 42.30 -2.73
CA VAL A 874 -2.11 42.86 -1.58
C VAL A 874 -0.98 43.78 -2.02
N LEU A 875 -0.16 43.35 -2.97
CA LEU A 875 0.92 44.16 -3.54
C LEU A 875 0.37 45.44 -4.24
N TYR A 876 -0.73 45.26 -5.00
CA TYR A 876 -1.42 46.40 -5.61
C TYR A 876 -1.89 47.43 -4.55
N ASN A 877 -2.54 46.95 -3.50
CA ASN A 877 -3.04 47.82 -2.42
C ASN A 877 -1.90 48.51 -1.67
N LEU A 878 -0.81 47.79 -1.31
CA LEU A 878 0.34 48.35 -0.66
C LEU A 878 1.06 49.38 -1.53
N THR A 879 1.17 49.17 -2.84
CA THR A 879 1.74 50.13 -3.79
C THR A 879 0.87 51.37 -3.92
N ASN A 880 -0.45 51.17 -4.02
CA ASN A 880 -1.39 52.31 -4.09
C ASN A 880 -1.38 53.19 -2.83
N ILE A 881 -1.32 52.55 -1.65
CA ILE A 881 -1.12 53.25 -0.37
C ILE A 881 0.18 54.02 -0.36
N ASN A 882 1.29 53.41 -0.80
CA ASN A 882 2.59 54.01 -0.84
C ASN A 882 2.63 55.26 -1.74
N ILE A 883 1.95 55.22 -2.92
CA ILE A 883 1.84 56.35 -3.83
C ILE A 883 0.98 57.45 -3.20
N GLY A 884 -0.18 57.07 -2.60
CA GLY A 884 -1.08 58.04 -1.99
C GLY A 884 -0.50 58.86 -0.88
N GLU A 885 0.29 58.25 0.03
CA GLU A 885 0.95 58.93 1.14
C GLU A 885 2.07 59.85 0.71
N ARG A 886 2.58 59.69 -0.50
CA ARG A 886 3.72 60.47 -1.02
C ARG A 886 3.31 61.43 -2.13
N LYS A 887 2.03 61.67 -2.30
CA LYS A 887 1.53 62.60 -3.34
C LYS A 887 2.20 63.96 -3.28
N GLY A 888 2.39 64.52 -2.07
CA GLY A 888 3.08 65.81 -1.87
C GLY A 888 4.57 65.73 -2.23
N GLU A 889 5.30 64.64 -1.80
CA GLU A 889 6.71 64.44 -2.15
C GLU A 889 6.88 64.24 -3.68
N ILE A 890 5.97 63.52 -4.32
CA ILE A 890 5.96 63.29 -5.76
C ILE A 890 5.69 64.60 -6.51
N ALA A 891 4.71 65.42 -6.04
CA ALA A 891 4.41 66.71 -6.60
C ALA A 891 5.60 67.64 -6.52
N THR A 892 6.28 67.72 -5.37
CA THR A 892 7.50 68.47 -5.17
C THR A 892 8.64 68.08 -6.14
N ILE A 893 8.89 66.77 -6.26
CA ILE A 893 9.90 66.23 -7.18
C ILE A 893 9.55 66.54 -8.64
N LYS A 894 8.26 66.46 -9.03
CA LYS A 894 7.80 66.84 -10.37
C LYS A 894 7.98 68.34 -10.63
N VAL A 895 7.66 69.22 -9.67
CA VAL A 895 7.85 70.69 -9.79
C VAL A 895 9.34 71.06 -9.90
N LEU A 896 10.21 70.30 -9.24
CA LEU A 896 11.69 70.45 -9.35
C LEU A 896 12.27 69.96 -10.71
N GLY A 897 11.40 69.50 -11.65
CA GLY A 897 11.79 69.14 -13.00
C GLY A 897 12.39 67.76 -13.20
N PHE A 898 12.22 66.87 -12.24
CA PHE A 898 12.66 65.46 -12.42
C PHE A 898 11.93 64.76 -13.54
N ARG A 899 12.65 63.94 -14.33
CA ARG A 899 12.06 63.15 -15.45
C ARG A 899 11.16 62.05 -14.97
N ARG A 900 10.24 61.62 -15.81
CA ARG A 900 9.26 60.53 -15.52
C ARG A 900 9.93 59.29 -14.95
N LYS A 901 11.07 58.90 -15.50
CA LYS A 901 11.84 57.75 -15.05
C LYS A 901 12.38 57.90 -13.61
N GLU A 902 12.79 59.10 -13.25
CA GLU A 902 13.46 59.37 -11.97
C GLU A 902 12.50 59.33 -10.77
N TYR A 903 11.31 59.94 -10.88
CA TYR A 903 10.30 59.89 -9.82
C TYR A 903 9.60 58.52 -9.75
N CYS A 904 9.44 57.80 -10.88
CA CYS A 904 8.99 56.40 -10.86
C CYS A 904 10.02 55.50 -10.16
N ASP A 905 11.29 55.65 -10.50
CA ASP A 905 12.36 54.85 -9.89
C ASP A 905 12.48 55.13 -8.39
N TYR A 906 12.25 56.35 -7.94
CA TYR A 906 12.27 56.73 -6.52
C TYR A 906 11.24 55.96 -5.70
N ILE A 907 10.01 55.84 -6.18
CA ILE A 907 8.90 55.12 -5.51
C ILE A 907 9.06 53.62 -5.65
N PHE A 908 9.27 53.13 -6.87
CA PHE A 908 9.24 51.70 -7.17
C PHE A 908 10.46 50.94 -6.60
N ARG A 909 11.59 51.64 -6.40
CA ARG A 909 12.76 51.03 -5.74
C ARG A 909 12.44 50.62 -4.30
N GLU A 910 11.65 51.40 -3.58
CA GLU A 910 11.23 51.06 -2.22
C GLU A 910 10.32 49.80 -2.25
N ASN A 911 9.33 49.72 -3.17
CA ASN A 911 8.50 48.57 -3.33
C ASN A 911 9.30 47.30 -3.65
N ILE A 912 10.29 47.41 -4.53
CA ILE A 912 11.15 46.25 -4.87
C ILE A 912 11.96 45.81 -3.63
N ILE A 913 12.50 46.72 -2.83
CA ILE A 913 13.25 46.37 -1.61
C ILE A 913 12.33 45.72 -0.59
N LEU A 914 11.14 46.26 -0.36
CA LEU A 914 10.11 45.64 0.51
C LEU A 914 9.71 44.25 0.04
N SER A 915 9.58 44.08 -1.27
CA SER A 915 9.24 42.78 -1.86
C SER A 915 10.38 41.75 -1.74
N LEU A 916 11.64 42.19 -1.93
CA LEU A 916 12.79 41.31 -1.73
C LEU A 916 12.90 40.83 -0.28
N ILE A 917 12.77 41.74 0.70
CA ILE A 917 12.83 41.40 2.12
C ILE A 917 11.60 40.54 2.50
N GLY A 918 10.40 40.92 2.07
CA GLY A 918 9.17 40.21 2.34
C GLY A 918 9.16 38.81 1.75
N ALA A 919 9.60 38.67 0.49
CA ALA A 919 9.69 37.36 -0.16
C ALA A 919 10.73 36.44 0.53
N SER A 920 11.88 37.01 0.95
CA SER A 920 12.90 36.23 1.68
C SER A 920 12.39 35.75 3.04
N LEU A 921 11.71 36.59 3.81
CA LEU A 921 11.05 36.17 5.06
C LEU A 921 9.86 35.23 4.80
N GLY A 922 9.15 35.45 3.70
CA GLY A 922 8.07 34.59 3.26
C GLY A 922 8.50 33.18 2.93
N MET A 923 9.70 32.98 2.38
CA MET A 923 10.28 31.65 2.16
C MET A 923 10.52 30.91 3.49
N ILE A 924 11.03 31.60 4.50
CA ILE A 924 11.26 31.00 5.84
C ILE A 924 9.92 30.63 6.48
N PHE A 925 8.97 31.54 6.47
CA PHE A 925 7.64 31.30 7.03
C PHE A 925 6.90 30.21 6.23
N GLY A 926 7.02 30.21 4.90
CA GLY A 926 6.45 29.21 4.00
C GLY A 926 6.96 27.81 4.25
N TYR A 927 8.22 27.64 4.62
CA TYR A 927 8.77 26.34 5.01
C TYR A 927 8.06 25.77 6.26
N PHE A 928 7.92 26.55 7.31
CA PHE A 928 7.23 26.10 8.53
C PHE A 928 5.74 25.84 8.28
N LEU A 929 5.10 26.73 7.52
CA LEU A 929 3.70 26.61 7.15
C LEU A 929 3.44 25.36 6.32
N HIS A 930 4.26 25.10 5.30
CA HIS A 930 4.17 23.90 4.49
C HIS A 930 4.30 22.64 5.35
N ARG A 931 5.31 22.58 6.23
CA ARG A 931 5.50 21.43 7.12
C ARG A 931 4.29 21.20 8.03
N PHE A 932 3.72 22.28 8.57
CA PHE A 932 2.51 22.21 9.40
C PHE A 932 1.31 21.67 8.62
N VAL A 933 1.06 22.22 7.42
CA VAL A 933 -0.10 21.82 6.60
C VAL A 933 0.05 20.39 6.09
N VAL A 934 1.22 20.01 5.61
CA VAL A 934 1.49 18.65 5.14
C VAL A 934 1.20 17.63 6.25
N LEU A 935 1.67 17.87 7.49
CA LEU A 935 1.39 16.98 8.64
C LEU A 935 -0.10 16.91 8.99
N THR A 936 -0.86 17.98 8.73
CA THR A 936 -2.31 18.04 9.05
C THR A 936 -3.17 17.36 7.97
N VAL A 937 -2.73 17.45 6.70
CA VAL A 937 -3.48 16.94 5.54
C VAL A 937 -3.09 15.52 5.14
N GLU A 938 -1.99 15.02 5.72
CA GLU A 938 -1.43 13.70 5.41
C GLU A 938 -2.42 12.58 5.75
N MET A 939 -2.69 11.71 4.77
CA MET A 939 -3.61 10.57 4.92
C MET A 939 -3.00 9.50 5.84
N ASP A 940 -3.85 8.67 6.46
CA ASP A 940 -3.41 7.65 7.42
C ASP A 940 -2.51 6.58 6.81
N ASN A 941 -2.78 6.21 5.58
CA ASN A 941 -2.05 5.17 4.84
C ASN A 941 -0.94 5.72 3.92
N MET A 942 -0.69 7.06 3.92
CA MET A 942 0.31 7.68 3.05
C MET A 942 1.22 8.63 3.83
N LEU A 943 2.50 8.56 3.54
CA LEU A 943 3.51 9.50 4.03
C LEU A 943 3.80 10.55 2.95
N PHE A 944 3.41 11.79 3.16
CA PHE A 944 3.72 12.87 2.23
C PHE A 944 5.18 13.31 2.35
N ILE A 945 5.77 13.76 1.24
CA ILE A 945 7.14 14.27 1.25
C ILE A 945 7.17 15.62 1.94
N ARG A 946 7.88 15.67 3.07
CA ARG A 946 7.92 16.84 3.98
C ARG A 946 9.05 17.81 3.65
N THR A 947 9.84 17.49 2.63
CA THR A 947 10.95 18.33 2.13
C THR A 947 10.55 19.02 0.84
N MET A 948 10.96 20.27 0.68
CA MET A 948 10.73 21.05 -0.55
C MET A 948 12.02 21.18 -1.34
N PRO A 949 12.02 20.87 -2.63
CA PRO A 949 13.18 21.10 -3.49
C PRO A 949 13.45 22.60 -3.71
N PRO A 950 14.72 22.99 -3.96
CA PRO A 950 15.13 24.39 -4.08
C PRO A 950 14.37 25.20 -5.13
N TYR A 951 13.89 24.57 -6.20
CA TYR A 951 13.17 25.26 -7.26
C TYR A 951 11.83 25.88 -6.79
N ILE A 952 11.16 25.31 -5.76
CA ILE A 952 9.93 25.86 -5.20
C ILE A 952 10.19 27.21 -4.52
N TYR A 953 11.30 27.33 -3.80
CA TYR A 953 11.70 28.59 -3.20
C TYR A 953 11.97 29.64 -4.28
N LEU A 954 12.67 29.27 -5.35
CA LEU A 954 12.96 30.15 -6.47
C LEU A 954 11.69 30.58 -7.24
N THR A 955 10.75 29.66 -7.46
CA THR A 955 9.48 29.98 -8.14
C THR A 955 8.60 30.91 -7.31
N ALA A 956 8.41 30.65 -6.02
CA ALA A 956 7.62 31.51 -5.14
C ALA A 956 8.25 32.92 -5.02
N PHE A 957 9.56 33.01 -4.86
CA PHE A 957 10.30 34.27 -4.85
C PHE A 957 10.17 34.99 -6.19
N GLY A 958 10.40 34.30 -7.31
CA GLY A 958 10.30 34.83 -8.67
C GLY A 958 8.92 35.36 -9.00
N MET A 959 7.86 34.63 -8.63
CA MET A 959 6.46 35.05 -8.82
C MET A 959 6.15 36.31 -8.01
N THR A 960 6.57 36.39 -6.74
CA THR A 960 6.34 37.59 -5.89
C THR A 960 7.01 38.82 -6.48
N ILE A 961 8.27 38.68 -6.91
CA ILE A 961 8.99 39.76 -7.57
C ILE A 961 8.37 40.11 -8.93
N GLY A 962 7.98 39.11 -9.72
CA GLY A 962 7.28 39.27 -10.98
C GLY A 962 5.98 40.08 -10.82
N PHE A 963 5.15 39.77 -9.84
CA PHE A 963 3.92 40.53 -9.53
C PHE A 963 4.28 41.97 -9.10
N THR A 964 5.33 42.17 -8.31
CA THR A 964 5.79 43.49 -7.93
C THR A 964 6.18 44.34 -9.15
N ILE A 965 6.89 43.75 -10.10
CA ILE A 965 7.28 44.42 -11.34
C ILE A 965 6.04 44.77 -12.19
N ILE A 966 5.11 43.80 -12.38
CA ILE A 966 3.88 44.02 -13.14
C ILE A 966 3.03 45.15 -12.52
N ILE A 967 2.88 45.15 -11.19
CA ILE A 967 2.12 46.16 -10.48
C ILE A 967 2.80 47.54 -10.58
N ASN A 968 4.12 47.60 -10.41
CA ASN A 968 4.87 48.85 -10.58
C ASN A 968 4.71 49.42 -12.00
N LEU A 969 4.70 48.54 -13.03
CA LEU A 969 4.44 48.97 -14.41
C LEU A 969 3.01 49.49 -14.59
N ALA A 970 2.02 48.83 -14.03
CA ALA A 970 0.61 49.28 -14.08
C ALA A 970 0.43 50.61 -13.33
N MET A 971 1.10 50.77 -12.20
CA MET A 971 0.99 51.98 -11.36
C MET A 971 1.72 53.21 -11.92
N ARG A 972 2.52 53.07 -12.97
CA ARG A 972 3.12 54.21 -13.68
C ARG A 972 2.07 55.22 -14.15
N HIS A 973 0.97 54.71 -14.67
CA HIS A 973 -0.12 55.58 -15.15
C HIS A 973 -0.76 56.41 -14.03
N ILE A 974 -0.95 55.81 -12.85
CA ILE A 974 -1.50 56.51 -11.67
C ILE A 974 -0.54 57.59 -11.16
N LEU A 975 0.76 57.29 -11.16
CA LEU A 975 1.80 58.29 -10.81
C LEU A 975 1.84 59.49 -11.75
N ASP A 976 1.56 59.27 -13.04
CA ASP A 976 1.52 60.35 -14.03
C ASP A 976 0.36 61.31 -13.80
N GLN A 977 -0.77 60.81 -13.30
CA GLN A 977 -1.99 61.58 -13.04
C GLN A 977 -1.97 62.42 -11.78
N VAL A 978 -0.88 62.35 -10.94
CA VAL A 978 -0.73 63.16 -9.74
C VAL A 978 -0.60 64.65 -10.16
N ASN A 979 -1.63 65.46 -9.84
CA ASN A 979 -1.71 66.84 -10.15
C ASN A 979 -0.78 67.67 -9.21
N MET A 980 0.22 68.37 -9.77
CA MET A 980 1.23 69.08 -9.05
C MET A 980 0.63 70.26 -8.24
N VAL A 981 -0.32 71.03 -8.82
CA VAL A 981 -0.91 72.24 -8.21
C VAL A 981 -1.83 71.88 -7.04
N GLU A 982 -2.67 70.89 -7.20
CA GLU A 982 -3.63 70.49 -6.19
C GLU A 982 -2.97 69.79 -5.00
N SER A 983 -1.90 69.02 -5.26
CA SER A 983 -1.11 68.30 -4.22
C SER A 983 -0.26 69.24 -3.38
N LEU A 984 0.13 70.40 -3.86
CA LEU A 984 0.90 71.40 -3.12
C LEU A 984 -0.04 72.37 -2.38
N LYS A 985 -1.18 72.73 -2.90
CA LYS A 985 -2.22 73.51 -2.22
C LYS A 985 -2.81 72.86 -0.96
N SER A 986 -2.81 71.53 -0.88
CA SER A 986 -3.31 70.79 0.28
C SER A 986 -2.32 70.85 1.48
N ILE A 987 -1.16 71.46 1.36
CA ILE A 987 -0.15 71.59 2.40
C ILE A 987 -0.24 72.96 3.12
N GLU A 988 -0.89 73.95 2.53
CA GLU A 988 -1.28 75.21 3.17
C GLU A 988 -2.63 75.04 3.82
#